data_4aa73bbe852323bbcabc0906fad8fd02
#
_entry.id   4aa73bbe852323bbcabc0906fad8fd02
#
_cell.length_a   1.000
_cell.length_b   1.000
_cell.length_c   1.000
_cell.angle_alpha   90.00
_cell.angle_beta   90.00
_cell.angle_gamma   90.00
#
_symmetry.space_group_name_H-M   'P 1'
#
loop_
_entity.id
_entity.type
_entity.pdbx_description
1 polymer ?
#
loop_
_entity_poly.entity_id
_entity_poly.type
_entity_poly.pdbx_seq_one_letter_code
_entity_poly.pdbx_strand_id
1 'polypeptide(L)'
;MIAKVIVDVASKSVDYKFDYIIPEQLESVIQPGVRVIVPFGPRTIQGYVMEVTAEPDAQLDVSKLKKIIEVKDIQPELTSELISLSEWMGSTHIIKRISMLEVMLPSAIKAKYKKAFKMKDEIEVPSALLQKFDKHGYYYYKDAQKNNDIQLLMKLLKDDIVEEKTILTQNITKKTKRAVRVIEGYHPDEVLAKLEKVIKQYDLYAYLSEEQHKTIFLTDIEDMGFSKSSLDGLIKKGYVEKYDAVVERDPFKDRVFEQESKQQLTEDQFKAYEAIKAKIVSQEQETFLLHGVTGSGKTEVYLQTIEDVLSQGKQAMMLVPEIALTPQMVLRFKRRFGDDVAVLHSGLSNGERYDEWQKIRDGRARVSVGARSSVFAPFKNLGLIIIDEEHESTYKQEDYPRYHAREIAQWRSEYHHCPVILGSATPCLESYARAEKGVYHLLSLPNRVNQQALPEIDIVDMREELSEGNRSMFSKDLREAIQLRLDRQEQVVLFLNRRGYASFMLCRDCGYVPQCPNCDISLTYHKTTDLLKCHYCGYQETPPNQCPNCESEHIRQVGTGTQKVEELLQQEFEDARIIRMDVDTTSKKGAHEKLLTEFEKGNGDILLGTQMIAKGLDYPNITLVGVLNADTMLNLPDFRASERTYQLLTQVAGRAGRHEKAGQVIIQTYNPDHYSILDVQKNDYLTFYRQEMEYRKLGKYPPYYYLINFTISHKEMKKVMEASQHVHKILLQHLTEKALVLGPSPAALARINNEFRFQILVKYKSEPGLLQAIQFLDDYYHEKFIKEKLALKIDIDPQMMM
;
A
#
# COMPACT_ATOMS: atom_id res chain seq x y z
N MET A 1 -17.30 -31.88 20.35
CA MET A 1 -17.24 -30.41 20.13
C MET A 1 -17.73 -30.04 18.73
N ILE A 2 -18.25 -28.83 18.57
CA ILE A 2 -18.78 -28.29 17.30
C ILE A 2 -17.93 -27.08 16.88
N ALA A 3 -17.59 -27.02 15.58
CA ALA A 3 -16.93 -25.86 15.00
C ALA A 3 -17.94 -25.08 14.11
N LYS A 4 -18.04 -23.76 14.33
CA LYS A 4 -18.78 -22.85 13.47
C LYS A 4 -17.84 -22.33 12.37
N VAL A 5 -18.13 -22.64 11.11
CA VAL A 5 -17.22 -22.45 9.96
C VAL A 5 -17.84 -21.54 8.91
N ILE A 6 -17.11 -20.52 8.46
CA ILE A 6 -17.40 -19.79 7.23
C ILE A 6 -16.75 -20.54 6.08
N VAL A 7 -17.55 -20.93 5.08
CA VAL A 7 -17.08 -21.68 3.92
C VAL A 7 -16.56 -20.77 2.81
N ASP A 8 -15.56 -21.24 2.08
CA ASP A 8 -14.94 -20.52 0.96
C ASP A 8 -15.83 -20.56 -0.29
N VAL A 9 -16.99 -19.89 -0.16
CA VAL A 9 -17.94 -19.69 -1.25
C VAL A 9 -18.38 -18.22 -1.24
N ALA A 10 -17.99 -17.49 -2.26
CA ALA A 10 -18.29 -16.05 -2.37
C ALA A 10 -19.76 -15.79 -2.77
N SER A 11 -20.72 -16.39 -2.04
CA SER A 11 -22.16 -16.19 -2.22
C SER A 11 -22.79 -15.70 -0.93
N LYS A 12 -23.67 -14.70 -1.01
CA LYS A 12 -24.38 -14.16 0.16
C LYS A 12 -25.32 -15.18 0.79
N SER A 13 -25.91 -16.09 -0.01
CA SER A 13 -26.77 -17.16 0.46
C SER A 13 -26.09 -18.17 1.39
N VAL A 14 -24.76 -18.11 1.53
CA VAL A 14 -23.94 -18.97 2.39
C VAL A 14 -22.96 -18.17 3.24
N ASP A 15 -23.15 -16.86 3.36
CA ASP A 15 -22.32 -15.97 4.17
C ASP A 15 -22.77 -15.99 5.65
N TYR A 16 -22.89 -17.19 6.21
CA TYR A 16 -23.17 -17.44 7.61
C TYR A 16 -22.35 -18.62 8.14
N LYS A 17 -22.31 -18.77 9.46
CA LYS A 17 -21.55 -19.83 10.12
C LYS A 17 -22.29 -21.17 9.96
N PHE A 18 -21.64 -22.18 9.43
CA PHE A 18 -22.13 -23.56 9.34
C PHE A 18 -21.53 -24.39 10.47
N ASP A 19 -22.36 -25.26 11.10
CA ASP A 19 -21.96 -26.14 12.18
C ASP A 19 -21.41 -27.47 11.63
N TYR A 20 -20.23 -27.85 12.13
CA TYR A 20 -19.56 -29.11 11.81
C TYR A 20 -19.09 -29.80 13.08
N ILE A 21 -19.20 -31.13 13.14
CA ILE A 21 -18.67 -31.96 14.23
C ILE A 21 -17.13 -31.98 14.11
N ILE A 22 -16.46 -31.72 15.22
CA ILE A 22 -15.01 -31.89 15.34
C ILE A 22 -14.73 -33.36 15.67
N PRO A 23 -13.97 -34.11 14.85
CA PRO A 23 -13.51 -35.46 15.18
C PRO A 23 -12.63 -35.43 16.43
N GLU A 24 -12.71 -36.42 17.33
CA GLU A 24 -11.94 -36.53 18.57
C GLU A 24 -10.42 -36.36 18.35
N GLN A 25 -9.90 -36.87 17.23
CA GLN A 25 -8.49 -36.79 16.85
C GLN A 25 -8.04 -35.34 16.51
N LEU A 26 -8.97 -34.44 16.21
CA LEU A 26 -8.71 -33.08 15.80
C LEU A 26 -9.09 -32.03 16.87
N GLU A 27 -9.63 -32.47 18.01
CA GLU A 27 -10.10 -31.57 19.06
C GLU A 27 -9.00 -30.70 19.67
N SER A 28 -7.76 -31.23 19.74
CA SER A 28 -6.61 -30.48 20.27
C SER A 28 -6.03 -29.46 19.28
N VAL A 29 -6.40 -29.52 18.01
CA VAL A 29 -5.81 -28.73 16.92
C VAL A 29 -6.79 -27.69 16.38
N ILE A 30 -8.11 -28.01 16.40
CA ILE A 30 -9.14 -27.12 15.90
C ILE A 30 -9.42 -26.05 16.95
N GLN A 31 -9.11 -24.81 16.57
CA GLN A 31 -9.39 -23.60 17.33
C GLN A 31 -9.81 -22.47 16.37
N PRO A 32 -10.45 -21.40 16.87
CA PRO A 32 -10.80 -20.25 16.03
C PRO A 32 -9.60 -19.70 15.26
N GLY A 33 -9.80 -19.39 13.97
CA GLY A 33 -8.77 -18.85 13.08
C GLY A 33 -8.02 -19.90 12.24
N VAL A 34 -8.23 -21.21 12.46
CA VAL A 34 -7.66 -22.24 11.58
C VAL A 34 -8.52 -22.48 10.34
N ARG A 35 -7.88 -22.89 9.25
CA ARG A 35 -8.57 -23.33 8.04
C ARG A 35 -8.81 -24.83 8.07
N VAL A 36 -9.99 -25.21 7.61
CA VAL A 36 -10.43 -26.61 7.58
C VAL A 36 -10.95 -26.98 6.20
N ILE A 37 -10.97 -28.26 5.89
CA ILE A 37 -11.69 -28.85 4.76
C ILE A 37 -12.97 -29.47 5.27
N VAL A 38 -14.08 -29.06 4.70
CA VAL A 38 -15.41 -29.49 5.10
C VAL A 38 -16.23 -29.97 3.90
N PRO A 39 -17.15 -30.92 4.09
CA PRO A 39 -18.11 -31.34 3.06
C PRO A 39 -19.21 -30.27 2.93
N PHE A 40 -19.45 -29.79 1.72
CA PHE A 40 -20.46 -28.79 1.41
C PHE A 40 -21.27 -29.21 0.18
N GLY A 41 -22.53 -29.63 0.35
CA GLY A 41 -23.31 -30.30 -0.69
C GLY A 41 -22.58 -31.55 -1.18
N PRO A 42 -22.40 -31.70 -2.52
CA PRO A 42 -21.64 -32.80 -3.12
C PRO A 42 -20.12 -32.54 -3.20
N ARG A 43 -19.66 -31.37 -2.74
CA ARG A 43 -18.26 -30.93 -2.86
C ARG A 43 -17.58 -30.91 -1.49
N THR A 44 -16.27 -30.97 -1.53
CA THR A 44 -15.40 -30.64 -0.39
C THR A 44 -14.76 -29.29 -0.65
N ILE A 45 -14.87 -28.38 0.32
CA ILE A 45 -14.38 -26.99 0.19
C ILE A 45 -13.59 -26.59 1.43
N GLN A 46 -12.80 -25.55 1.30
CA GLN A 46 -12.11 -24.92 2.42
C GLN A 46 -13.10 -24.06 3.22
N GLY A 47 -12.86 -23.93 4.51
CA GLY A 47 -13.56 -23.01 5.40
C GLY A 47 -12.64 -22.51 6.51
N TYR A 48 -13.11 -21.48 7.21
CA TYR A 48 -12.41 -20.86 8.34
C TYR A 48 -13.21 -21.11 9.62
N VAL A 49 -12.57 -21.64 10.65
CA VAL A 49 -13.20 -21.84 11.97
C VAL A 49 -13.31 -20.49 12.65
N MET A 50 -14.53 -20.06 12.93
CA MET A 50 -14.82 -18.79 13.58
C MET A 50 -14.98 -18.94 15.09
N GLU A 51 -15.55 -20.10 15.51
CA GLU A 51 -15.89 -20.38 16.89
C GLU A 51 -15.89 -21.89 17.14
N VAL A 52 -15.57 -22.31 18.36
CA VAL A 52 -15.67 -23.70 18.81
C VAL A 52 -16.52 -23.73 20.08
N THR A 53 -17.58 -24.58 20.08
CA THR A 53 -18.52 -24.74 21.19
C THR A 53 -18.53 -26.20 21.67
N ALA A 54 -18.78 -26.39 22.96
CA ALA A 54 -18.86 -27.73 23.53
C ALA A 54 -20.14 -28.46 23.07
N GLU A 55 -21.24 -27.72 22.97
CA GLU A 55 -22.56 -28.22 22.59
C GLU A 55 -23.09 -27.51 21.34
N PRO A 56 -23.91 -28.18 20.53
CA PRO A 56 -24.61 -27.58 19.40
C PRO A 56 -25.68 -26.60 19.91
N ASP A 57 -26.10 -25.66 19.07
CA ASP A 57 -27.25 -24.82 19.34
C ASP A 57 -28.49 -25.68 19.55
N ALA A 58 -29.33 -25.36 20.55
CA ALA A 58 -30.45 -26.17 21.04
C ALA A 58 -31.51 -26.57 19.97
N GLN A 59 -31.47 -25.93 18.80
CA GLN A 59 -32.37 -26.18 17.67
C GLN A 59 -31.77 -27.09 16.59
N LEU A 60 -30.51 -27.53 16.72
CA LEU A 60 -29.79 -28.30 15.68
C LEU A 60 -29.90 -29.81 15.93
N ASP A 61 -30.30 -30.52 14.91
CA ASP A 61 -30.27 -31.98 14.89
C ASP A 61 -28.85 -32.50 14.63
N VAL A 62 -28.15 -32.87 15.70
CA VAL A 62 -26.74 -33.33 15.67
C VAL A 62 -26.53 -34.48 14.70
N SER A 63 -27.53 -35.31 14.49
CA SER A 63 -27.43 -36.49 13.60
C SER A 63 -27.20 -36.09 12.12
N LYS A 64 -27.58 -34.87 11.75
CA LYS A 64 -27.44 -34.34 10.37
C LYS A 64 -26.14 -33.56 10.18
N LEU A 65 -25.39 -33.25 11.23
CA LEU A 65 -24.16 -32.51 11.14
C LEU A 65 -23.05 -33.35 10.50
N LYS A 66 -22.33 -32.71 9.57
CA LYS A 66 -21.19 -33.36 8.91
C LYS A 66 -19.92 -33.15 9.72
N LYS A 67 -18.94 -34.05 9.57
CA LYS A 67 -17.63 -33.95 10.26
C LYS A 67 -16.63 -33.15 9.43
N ILE A 68 -15.75 -32.42 10.08
CA ILE A 68 -14.55 -31.83 9.48
C ILE A 68 -13.66 -32.95 8.94
N ILE A 69 -13.16 -32.81 7.73
CA ILE A 69 -12.35 -33.83 7.04
C ILE A 69 -10.86 -33.64 7.36
N GLU A 70 -10.36 -32.41 7.27
CA GLU A 70 -8.92 -32.13 7.39
C GLU A 70 -8.72 -30.72 7.96
N VAL A 71 -7.67 -30.51 8.77
CA VAL A 71 -7.19 -29.20 9.20
C VAL A 71 -6.02 -28.80 8.31
N LYS A 72 -5.99 -27.55 7.84
CA LYS A 72 -4.97 -27.05 6.94
C LYS A 72 -3.81 -26.38 7.67
N ASP A 73 -4.06 -25.87 8.86
CA ASP A 73 -3.13 -25.02 9.59
C ASP A 73 -2.67 -25.69 10.88
N ILE A 74 -1.38 -25.63 11.17
CA ILE A 74 -0.79 -26.11 12.42
C ILE A 74 -1.17 -25.15 13.56
N GLN A 75 -1.15 -23.84 13.27
CA GLN A 75 -1.57 -22.77 14.19
C GLN A 75 -2.59 -21.87 13.50
N PRO A 76 -3.42 -21.12 14.25
CA PRO A 76 -4.36 -20.17 13.66
C PRO A 76 -3.62 -19.14 12.82
N GLU A 77 -4.12 -18.93 11.61
CA GLU A 77 -3.64 -17.85 10.75
C GLU A 77 -4.37 -16.52 11.03
N LEU A 78 -5.59 -16.58 11.56
CA LEU A 78 -6.38 -15.44 11.99
C LEU A 78 -6.35 -15.31 13.51
N THR A 79 -6.08 -14.12 14.01
CA THR A 79 -6.23 -13.79 15.44
C THR A 79 -7.72 -13.62 15.78
N SER A 80 -8.07 -13.70 17.08
CA SER A 80 -9.43 -13.42 17.55
C SER A 80 -9.91 -12.03 17.16
N GLU A 81 -9.00 -11.06 17.16
CA GLU A 81 -9.23 -9.70 16.68
C GLU A 81 -9.63 -9.67 15.20
N LEU A 82 -8.86 -10.32 14.31
CA LEU A 82 -9.17 -10.35 12.87
C LEU A 82 -10.49 -11.05 12.57
N ILE A 83 -10.86 -12.06 13.37
CA ILE A 83 -12.18 -12.70 13.31
C ILE A 83 -13.27 -11.67 13.63
N SER A 84 -13.15 -10.96 14.76
CA SER A 84 -14.11 -9.91 15.17
C SER A 84 -14.16 -8.76 14.17
N LEU A 85 -13.00 -8.34 13.63
CA LEU A 85 -12.89 -7.34 12.57
C LEU A 85 -13.67 -7.77 11.31
N SER A 86 -13.59 -9.04 10.91
CA SER A 86 -14.34 -9.55 9.77
C SER A 86 -15.86 -9.49 9.97
N GLU A 87 -16.33 -9.69 11.20
CA GLU A 87 -17.74 -9.58 11.56
C GLU A 87 -18.22 -8.11 11.52
N TRP A 88 -17.43 -7.19 12.10
CA TRP A 88 -17.72 -5.77 12.05
C TRP A 88 -17.77 -5.25 10.62
N MET A 89 -16.79 -5.58 9.77
CA MET A 89 -16.77 -5.14 8.38
C MET A 89 -17.92 -5.74 7.56
N GLY A 90 -18.30 -6.98 7.83
CA GLY A 90 -19.47 -7.61 7.18
C GLY A 90 -20.76 -6.86 7.47
N SER A 91 -20.93 -6.38 8.70
CA SER A 91 -22.14 -5.67 9.13
C SER A 91 -22.17 -4.20 8.69
N THR A 92 -21.04 -3.49 8.72
CA THR A 92 -20.98 -2.04 8.47
C THR A 92 -20.74 -1.68 7.00
N HIS A 93 -19.96 -2.48 6.27
CA HIS A 93 -19.56 -2.19 4.89
C HIS A 93 -20.26 -3.09 3.84
N ILE A 94 -21.16 -3.97 4.29
CA ILE A 94 -21.91 -4.88 3.40
C ILE A 94 -20.96 -5.74 2.55
N ILE A 95 -19.90 -6.20 3.18
CA ILE A 95 -18.87 -7.03 2.55
C ILE A 95 -19.07 -8.48 3.01
N LYS A 96 -19.00 -9.44 2.10
CA LYS A 96 -19.06 -10.87 2.44
C LYS A 96 -17.89 -11.23 3.36
N ARG A 97 -18.17 -11.92 4.47
CA ARG A 97 -17.14 -12.30 5.46
C ARG A 97 -16.00 -13.07 4.84
N ILE A 98 -16.32 -14.03 3.96
CA ILE A 98 -15.27 -14.80 3.27
C ILE A 98 -14.30 -13.89 2.49
N SER A 99 -14.80 -12.87 1.82
CA SER A 99 -13.95 -11.93 1.06
C SER A 99 -13.06 -11.11 1.98
N MET A 100 -13.56 -10.78 3.19
CA MET A 100 -12.74 -10.11 4.21
C MET A 100 -11.67 -11.02 4.78
N LEU A 101 -12.02 -12.25 5.17
CA LEU A 101 -11.06 -13.24 5.65
C LEU A 101 -9.96 -13.48 4.62
N GLU A 102 -10.32 -13.50 3.35
CA GLU A 102 -9.38 -13.66 2.25
C GLU A 102 -8.42 -12.47 2.07
N VAL A 103 -8.89 -11.23 2.20
CA VAL A 103 -8.02 -10.05 2.03
C VAL A 103 -7.09 -9.84 3.21
N MET A 104 -7.50 -10.28 4.40
CA MET A 104 -6.69 -10.22 5.62
C MET A 104 -5.47 -11.14 5.56
N LEU A 105 -5.53 -12.21 4.79
CA LEU A 105 -4.48 -13.22 4.72
C LEU A 105 -3.55 -13.04 3.52
N PRO A 106 -2.24 -13.29 3.67
CA PRO A 106 -1.31 -13.28 2.55
C PRO A 106 -1.75 -14.25 1.43
N SER A 107 -1.57 -13.83 0.17
CA SER A 107 -1.92 -14.65 -1.00
C SER A 107 -1.18 -16.00 -1.05
N ALA A 108 -0.02 -16.09 -0.41
CA ALA A 108 0.72 -17.34 -0.26
C ALA A 108 -0.10 -18.42 0.47
N ILE A 109 -0.96 -18.03 1.40
CA ILE A 109 -1.84 -18.94 2.13
C ILE A 109 -2.89 -19.59 1.21
N LYS A 110 -3.25 -18.94 0.10
CA LYS A 110 -4.18 -19.47 -0.92
C LYS A 110 -3.50 -20.43 -1.90
N ALA A 111 -2.18 -20.39 -2.05
CA ALA A 111 -1.42 -21.28 -2.92
C ALA A 111 -1.39 -22.70 -2.35
N LYS A 112 -1.21 -23.70 -3.23
CA LYS A 112 -0.98 -25.10 -2.80
C LYS A 112 0.40 -25.17 -2.15
N TYR A 113 0.46 -25.18 -0.85
CA TYR A 113 1.68 -25.40 -0.06
C TYR A 113 1.48 -26.59 0.89
N LYS A 114 2.59 -27.16 1.38
CA LYS A 114 2.62 -28.15 2.42
C LYS A 114 3.17 -27.52 3.70
N LYS A 115 2.46 -27.68 4.80
CA LYS A 115 2.99 -27.36 6.12
C LYS A 115 3.76 -28.55 6.66
N ALA A 116 4.84 -28.27 7.35
CA ALA A 116 5.69 -29.29 7.95
C ALA A 116 6.23 -28.80 9.29
N PHE A 117 6.55 -29.72 10.15
CA PHE A 117 7.39 -29.50 11.33
C PHE A 117 8.85 -29.67 10.92
N LYS A 118 9.69 -28.70 11.24
CA LYS A 118 11.14 -28.79 11.03
C LYS A 118 11.82 -28.97 12.38
N MET A 119 12.72 -29.90 12.44
CA MET A 119 13.55 -30.19 13.61
C MET A 119 14.54 -29.05 13.85
N LYS A 120 14.63 -28.56 15.10
CA LYS A 120 15.64 -27.61 15.55
C LYS A 120 16.78 -28.32 16.29
N ASP A 121 16.42 -29.30 17.13
CA ASP A 121 17.34 -30.10 17.90
C ASP A 121 16.95 -31.60 17.79
N GLU A 122 17.89 -32.43 17.31
CA GLU A 122 17.68 -33.87 17.13
C GLU A 122 17.67 -34.61 18.46
N ILE A 123 18.37 -34.12 19.47
CA ILE A 123 18.60 -34.80 20.75
C ILE A 123 17.31 -34.87 21.59
N GLU A 124 16.43 -33.87 21.44
CA GLU A 124 15.21 -33.79 22.24
C GLU A 124 13.99 -34.41 21.57
N VAL A 125 14.12 -34.90 20.33
CA VAL A 125 13.00 -35.54 19.61
C VAL A 125 13.01 -37.04 19.93
N PRO A 126 11.85 -37.64 20.32
CA PRO A 126 11.75 -39.09 20.55
C PRO A 126 12.21 -39.92 19.34
N SER A 127 13.02 -40.93 19.58
CA SER A 127 13.65 -41.78 18.52
C SER A 127 12.64 -42.39 17.54
N ALA A 128 11.46 -42.75 18.01
CA ALA A 128 10.36 -43.25 17.18
C ALA A 128 9.77 -42.18 16.23
N LEU A 129 9.88 -40.91 16.59
CA LEU A 129 9.43 -39.79 15.77
C LEU A 129 10.51 -39.32 14.80
N LEU A 130 11.81 -39.41 15.19
CA LEU A 130 12.96 -39.06 14.34
C LEU A 130 12.95 -39.78 12.99
N GLN A 131 12.59 -41.04 12.95
CA GLN A 131 12.51 -41.84 11.72
C GLN A 131 11.42 -41.36 10.73
N LYS A 132 10.51 -40.52 11.19
CA LYS A 132 9.40 -39.98 10.36
C LYS A 132 9.72 -38.65 9.71
N PHE A 133 10.82 -38.03 10.14
CA PHE A 133 11.32 -36.82 9.46
C PHE A 133 12.11 -37.23 8.20
N ASP A 134 11.97 -36.42 7.16
CA ASP A 134 12.72 -36.63 5.92
C ASP A 134 14.22 -36.26 6.10
N LYS A 135 15.02 -36.55 5.07
CA LYS A 135 16.45 -36.22 5.04
C LYS A 135 16.81 -34.73 5.19
N HIS A 136 15.83 -33.85 5.14
CA HIS A 136 15.97 -32.42 5.33
C HIS A 136 15.42 -31.94 6.69
N GLY A 137 15.07 -32.88 7.58
CA GLY A 137 14.53 -32.60 8.90
C GLY A 137 13.08 -32.12 8.88
N TYR A 138 12.29 -32.46 7.86
CA TYR A 138 10.87 -32.09 7.75
C TYR A 138 9.96 -33.30 7.98
N TYR A 139 8.93 -33.12 8.83
CA TYR A 139 7.79 -34.01 8.94
C TYR A 139 6.53 -33.30 8.50
N TYR A 140 5.97 -33.70 7.34
CA TYR A 140 4.84 -33.03 6.74
C TYR A 140 3.57 -33.18 7.59
N TYR A 141 2.88 -32.10 7.80
CA TYR A 141 1.68 -32.03 8.64
C TYR A 141 0.61 -33.07 8.25
N LYS A 142 0.41 -33.28 6.95
CA LYS A 142 -0.54 -34.27 6.43
C LYS A 142 -0.17 -35.72 6.83
N ASP A 143 1.11 -36.04 6.81
CA ASP A 143 1.59 -37.35 7.18
C ASP A 143 1.56 -37.53 8.72
N ALA A 144 1.86 -36.48 9.46
CA ALA A 144 1.73 -36.47 10.92
C ALA A 144 0.27 -36.64 11.37
N GLN A 145 -0.66 -36.02 10.68
CA GLN A 145 -2.10 -36.23 10.92
C GLN A 145 -2.55 -37.65 10.63
N LYS A 146 -2.10 -38.24 9.52
CA LYS A 146 -2.40 -39.60 9.15
C LYS A 146 -1.84 -40.64 10.17
N ASN A 147 -0.68 -40.31 10.75
CA ASN A 147 0.00 -41.17 11.72
C ASN A 147 -0.39 -40.90 13.19
N ASN A 148 -1.33 -39.99 13.44
CA ASN A 148 -1.77 -39.57 14.79
C ASN A 148 -0.66 -38.96 15.69
N ASP A 149 0.37 -38.34 15.07
CA ASP A 149 1.51 -37.76 15.80
C ASP A 149 1.33 -36.27 16.12
N ILE A 150 0.24 -35.67 15.70
CA ILE A 150 0.02 -34.22 15.81
C ILE A 150 0.10 -33.71 17.25
N GLN A 151 -0.48 -34.43 18.20
CA GLN A 151 -0.49 -34.01 19.62
C GLN A 151 0.93 -33.94 20.18
N LEU A 152 1.76 -34.90 19.85
CA LEU A 152 3.16 -34.96 20.27
C LEU A 152 3.97 -33.82 19.61
N LEU A 153 3.78 -33.61 18.31
CA LEU A 153 4.47 -32.54 17.56
C LEU A 153 4.04 -31.12 18.03
N MET A 154 2.77 -30.95 18.42
CA MET A 154 2.29 -29.68 19.01
C MET A 154 2.93 -29.41 20.37
N LYS A 155 3.19 -30.47 21.17
CA LYS A 155 3.93 -30.33 22.44
C LYS A 155 5.37 -29.90 22.15
N LEU A 156 6.07 -30.59 21.23
CA LEU A 156 7.44 -30.28 20.84
C LEU A 156 7.56 -28.88 20.22
N LEU A 157 6.53 -28.40 19.55
CA LEU A 157 6.44 -27.02 19.03
C LEU A 157 6.32 -25.98 20.17
N LYS A 158 5.56 -26.28 21.22
CA LYS A 158 5.48 -25.42 22.42
C LYS A 158 6.78 -25.38 23.21
N ASP A 159 7.47 -26.52 23.25
CA ASP A 159 8.74 -26.66 23.93
C ASP A 159 9.92 -26.14 23.08
N ASP A 160 9.65 -25.53 21.90
CA ASP A 160 10.60 -24.95 20.94
C ASP A 160 11.62 -25.95 20.33
N ILE A 161 11.32 -27.26 20.41
CA ILE A 161 12.15 -28.33 19.86
C ILE A 161 11.98 -28.50 18.36
N VAL A 162 10.77 -28.22 17.86
CA VAL A 162 10.45 -28.17 16.42
C VAL A 162 9.88 -26.82 16.05
N GLU A 163 10.01 -26.43 14.79
CA GLU A 163 9.40 -25.20 14.24
C GLU A 163 8.40 -25.50 13.12
N GLU A 164 7.40 -24.64 12.95
CA GLU A 164 6.50 -24.69 11.79
C GLU A 164 7.21 -24.16 10.55
N LYS A 165 7.15 -24.90 9.44
CA LYS A 165 7.62 -24.46 8.12
C LYS A 165 6.56 -24.65 7.06
N THR A 166 6.42 -23.66 6.20
CA THR A 166 5.55 -23.72 5.03
C THR A 166 6.37 -23.99 3.77
N ILE A 167 6.09 -25.10 3.11
CA ILE A 167 6.81 -25.56 1.92
C ILE A 167 5.89 -25.40 0.72
N LEU A 168 6.19 -24.47 -0.18
CA LEU A 168 5.44 -24.24 -1.41
C LEU A 168 5.54 -25.42 -2.38
N THR A 169 4.41 -25.99 -2.80
CA THR A 169 4.35 -27.17 -3.68
C THR A 169 4.26 -26.85 -5.17
N GLN A 170 4.17 -25.59 -5.56
CA GLN A 170 4.26 -25.21 -6.97
C GLN A 170 5.66 -24.69 -7.28
N ASN A 171 6.19 -25.09 -8.44
CA ASN A 171 7.45 -24.74 -9.09
C ASN A 171 7.90 -23.27 -8.96
N ILE A 172 8.00 -22.77 -7.73
CA ILE A 172 8.91 -21.70 -7.45
C ILE A 172 10.26 -22.40 -7.33
N THR A 173 11.00 -22.41 -8.41
CA THR A 173 12.40 -22.74 -8.39
C THR A 173 13.00 -22.05 -7.16
N LYS A 174 13.33 -22.81 -6.13
CA LYS A 174 14.21 -22.32 -5.07
C LYS A 174 15.34 -21.68 -5.83
N LYS A 175 15.56 -20.38 -5.66
CA LYS A 175 16.72 -19.75 -6.25
C LYS A 175 17.92 -20.32 -5.51
N THR A 176 18.39 -21.49 -5.97
CA THR A 176 19.61 -22.09 -5.46
C THR A 176 20.73 -21.41 -6.22
N LYS A 177 21.70 -20.90 -5.48
CA LYS A 177 23.01 -20.58 -6.02
C LYS A 177 23.95 -21.73 -5.65
N ARG A 178 24.83 -22.10 -6.56
CA ARG A 178 25.89 -23.05 -6.24
C ARG A 178 26.82 -22.44 -5.20
N ALA A 179 26.94 -23.12 -4.10
CA ALA A 179 27.83 -22.79 -2.99
C ALA A 179 28.87 -23.90 -2.79
N VAL A 180 29.87 -23.61 -2.00
CA VAL A 180 30.92 -24.55 -1.64
C VAL A 180 31.00 -24.70 -0.13
N ARG A 181 31.37 -25.90 0.32
CA ARG A 181 31.68 -26.15 1.72
C ARG A 181 32.86 -27.12 1.84
N VAL A 182 33.55 -27.03 2.95
CA VAL A 182 34.57 -28.02 3.33
C VAL A 182 33.90 -29.34 3.70
N ILE A 183 34.45 -30.48 3.27
CA ILE A 183 33.88 -31.78 3.59
C ILE A 183 34.26 -32.13 5.04
N GLU A 184 33.28 -32.50 5.85
CA GLU A 184 33.47 -32.92 7.22
C GLU A 184 34.32 -34.22 7.31
N GLY A 185 35.14 -34.32 8.35
CA GLY A 185 35.99 -35.50 8.58
C GLY A 185 37.49 -35.29 8.34
N TYR A 186 37.93 -34.10 7.93
CA TYR A 186 39.31 -33.71 7.81
C TYR A 186 39.68 -32.65 8.85
N HIS A 187 40.83 -32.83 9.53
CA HIS A 187 41.34 -31.78 10.41
C HIS A 187 41.93 -30.64 9.53
N PRO A 188 41.52 -29.39 9.68
CA PRO A 188 41.98 -28.30 8.79
C PRO A 188 43.48 -28.18 8.67
N ASP A 189 44.22 -28.28 9.79
CA ASP A 189 45.68 -28.16 9.82
C ASP A 189 46.39 -29.27 9.02
N GLU A 190 45.83 -30.50 9.01
CA GLU A 190 46.39 -31.61 8.24
C GLU A 190 46.24 -31.43 6.74
N VAL A 191 45.13 -30.84 6.33
CA VAL A 191 44.90 -30.53 4.91
C VAL A 191 45.73 -29.36 4.46
N LEU A 192 45.88 -28.32 5.28
CA LEU A 192 46.73 -27.16 5.01
C LEU A 192 48.21 -27.60 4.87
N ALA A 193 48.71 -28.48 5.73
CA ALA A 193 50.09 -29.04 5.62
C ALA A 193 50.28 -29.77 4.27
N LYS A 194 49.28 -30.51 3.78
CA LYS A 194 49.33 -31.19 2.46
C LYS A 194 49.27 -30.25 1.27
N LEU A 195 48.76 -29.03 1.48
CA LEU A 195 48.60 -28.01 0.45
C LEU A 195 49.72 -26.97 0.40
N GLU A 196 50.69 -26.97 1.32
CA GLU A 196 51.79 -26.01 1.41
C GLU A 196 52.53 -25.71 0.08
N LYS A 197 52.63 -26.72 -0.79
CA LYS A 197 53.30 -26.58 -2.12
C LYS A 197 52.37 -25.97 -3.19
N VAL A 198 51.11 -25.76 -2.92
CA VAL A 198 50.11 -25.25 -3.87
C VAL A 198 49.42 -24.04 -3.28
N ILE A 199 50.16 -22.93 -3.17
CA ILE A 199 49.78 -21.69 -2.47
C ILE A 199 48.33 -21.28 -2.73
N LYS A 200 47.91 -21.24 -3.99
CA LYS A 200 46.53 -20.82 -4.33
C LYS A 200 45.42 -21.74 -3.85
N GLN A 201 45.69 -23.03 -3.65
CA GLN A 201 44.73 -23.97 -3.06
C GLN A 201 44.78 -23.91 -1.54
N TYR A 202 45.97 -23.65 -0.99
CA TYR A 202 46.18 -23.44 0.44
C TYR A 202 45.36 -22.22 0.93
N ASP A 203 45.53 -21.07 0.27
CA ASP A 203 44.83 -19.83 0.63
C ASP A 203 43.32 -19.98 0.53
N LEU A 204 42.82 -20.63 -0.53
CA LEU A 204 41.37 -20.88 -0.68
C LEU A 204 40.84 -21.84 0.38
N TYR A 205 41.58 -22.91 0.71
CA TYR A 205 41.14 -23.88 1.71
C TYR A 205 41.16 -23.26 3.11
N ALA A 206 42.19 -22.47 3.45
CA ALA A 206 42.29 -21.76 4.72
C ALA A 206 41.09 -20.83 4.91
N TYR A 207 40.76 -20.02 3.90
CA TYR A 207 39.60 -19.17 3.91
C TYR A 207 38.28 -19.93 4.10
N LEU A 208 38.07 -21.01 3.36
CA LEU A 208 36.87 -21.84 3.46
C LEU A 208 36.76 -22.56 4.82
N SER A 209 37.89 -22.85 5.46
CA SER A 209 37.94 -23.51 6.79
C SER A 209 37.64 -22.52 7.92
N GLU A 210 38.06 -21.26 7.81
CA GLU A 210 37.78 -20.22 8.79
C GLU A 210 36.30 -19.80 8.75
N GLU A 211 35.67 -19.81 7.56
CA GLU A 211 34.31 -19.38 7.34
C GLU A 211 33.31 -20.56 7.26
N GLN A 212 33.61 -21.72 7.90
CA GLN A 212 32.76 -22.93 7.84
C GLN A 212 31.30 -22.74 8.20
N HIS A 213 30.96 -21.72 8.99
CA HIS A 213 29.58 -21.42 9.41
C HIS A 213 28.83 -20.53 8.44
N LYS A 214 29.48 -20.03 7.37
CA LYS A 214 28.86 -19.16 6.35
C LYS A 214 28.63 -19.93 5.06
N THR A 215 27.52 -19.61 4.37
CA THR A 215 27.26 -20.11 3.02
C THR A 215 28.07 -19.29 2.02
N ILE A 216 29.13 -19.88 1.42
CA ILE A 216 30.00 -19.21 0.45
C ILE A 216 29.56 -19.61 -0.96
N PHE A 217 29.10 -18.63 -1.77
CA PHE A 217 28.68 -18.90 -3.14
C PHE A 217 29.87 -18.89 -4.11
N LEU A 218 29.73 -19.59 -5.23
CA LEU A 218 30.77 -19.63 -6.28
C LEU A 218 31.13 -18.24 -6.80
N THR A 219 30.17 -17.34 -6.89
CA THR A 219 30.37 -15.93 -7.29
C THR A 219 31.26 -15.20 -6.32
N ASP A 220 31.09 -15.43 -5.02
CA ASP A 220 31.83 -14.71 -3.97
C ASP A 220 33.32 -15.12 -4.01
N ILE A 221 33.62 -16.37 -4.35
CA ILE A 221 34.98 -16.87 -4.52
C ILE A 221 35.69 -16.20 -5.69
N GLU A 222 34.98 -16.01 -6.81
CA GLU A 222 35.51 -15.34 -7.99
C GLU A 222 35.72 -13.82 -7.72
N ASP A 223 34.78 -13.19 -7.01
CA ASP A 223 34.86 -11.76 -6.62
C ASP A 223 36.01 -11.50 -5.63
N MET A 224 36.38 -12.47 -4.80
CA MET A 224 37.52 -12.40 -3.90
C MET A 224 38.86 -12.69 -4.57
N GLY A 225 38.86 -12.97 -5.87
CA GLY A 225 40.08 -13.17 -6.67
C GLY A 225 40.61 -14.57 -6.66
N PHE A 226 39.90 -15.56 -6.09
CA PHE A 226 40.30 -16.96 -6.17
C PHE A 226 39.97 -17.58 -7.52
N SER A 227 40.92 -18.33 -8.07
CA SER A 227 40.76 -18.96 -9.38
C SER A 227 39.84 -20.18 -9.35
N LYS A 228 39.04 -20.36 -10.38
CA LYS A 228 38.19 -21.53 -10.57
C LYS A 228 39.01 -22.83 -10.59
N SER A 229 40.24 -22.80 -11.13
CA SER A 229 41.14 -23.94 -11.17
C SER A 229 41.62 -24.37 -9.78
N SER A 230 41.80 -23.43 -8.84
CA SER A 230 42.13 -23.75 -7.45
C SER A 230 40.99 -24.48 -6.74
N LEU A 231 39.78 -24.03 -6.95
CA LEU A 231 38.57 -24.65 -6.41
C LEU A 231 38.35 -26.04 -6.99
N ASP A 232 38.44 -26.20 -8.32
CA ASP A 232 38.27 -27.51 -8.96
C ASP A 232 39.38 -28.50 -8.52
N GLY A 233 40.57 -27.97 -8.22
CA GLY A 233 41.68 -28.77 -7.64
C GLY A 233 41.37 -29.28 -6.23
N LEU A 234 40.77 -28.48 -5.36
CA LEU A 234 40.32 -28.89 -4.01
C LEU A 234 39.18 -29.89 -4.06
N ILE A 235 38.25 -29.72 -4.99
CA ILE A 235 37.13 -30.64 -5.21
C ILE A 235 37.65 -31.99 -5.69
N LYS A 236 38.61 -32.03 -6.62
CA LYS A 236 39.21 -33.26 -7.14
C LYS A 236 39.99 -34.03 -6.05
N LYS A 237 40.53 -33.30 -5.07
CA LYS A 237 41.21 -33.89 -3.90
C LYS A 237 40.24 -34.35 -2.80
N GLY A 238 38.95 -34.06 -2.90
CA GLY A 238 37.90 -34.44 -1.95
C GLY A 238 37.91 -33.63 -0.66
N TYR A 239 38.46 -32.40 -0.66
CA TYR A 239 38.49 -31.53 0.52
C TYR A 239 37.33 -30.54 0.55
N VAL A 240 36.75 -30.24 -0.59
CA VAL A 240 35.66 -29.28 -0.78
C VAL A 240 34.58 -29.87 -1.70
N GLU A 241 33.34 -29.62 -1.46
CA GLU A 241 32.23 -29.99 -2.35
C GLU A 241 31.39 -28.82 -2.76
N LYS A 242 30.77 -28.93 -3.96
CA LYS A 242 29.76 -28.00 -4.46
C LYS A 242 28.39 -28.52 -4.09
N TYR A 243 27.53 -27.63 -3.57
CA TYR A 243 26.14 -27.94 -3.28
C TYR A 243 25.23 -26.81 -3.69
N ASP A 244 23.95 -27.10 -3.85
CA ASP A 244 22.93 -26.08 -4.15
C ASP A 244 22.43 -25.48 -2.84
N ALA A 245 22.95 -24.31 -2.46
CA ALA A 245 22.50 -23.57 -1.30
C ALA A 245 21.21 -22.80 -1.62
N VAL A 246 20.22 -22.90 -0.75
CA VAL A 246 19.01 -22.10 -0.84
C VAL A 246 19.37 -20.67 -0.49
N VAL A 247 19.21 -19.76 -1.44
CA VAL A 247 19.36 -18.33 -1.16
C VAL A 247 18.15 -17.90 -0.32
N GLU A 248 18.35 -17.64 0.96
CA GLU A 248 17.35 -16.99 1.80
C GLU A 248 17.02 -15.61 1.20
N ARG A 249 15.74 -15.36 1.00
CA ARG A 249 15.24 -14.20 0.24
C ARG A 249 15.10 -12.95 1.09
N ASP A 250 15.90 -12.76 2.12
CA ASP A 250 15.92 -11.50 2.85
C ASP A 250 16.91 -10.55 2.14
N PRO A 251 16.43 -9.50 1.45
CA PRO A 251 17.30 -8.54 0.77
C PRO A 251 18.17 -7.73 1.74
N PHE A 252 17.99 -7.90 3.06
CA PHE A 252 18.67 -7.14 4.10
C PHE A 252 19.54 -8.03 5.02
N LYS A 253 19.55 -9.35 4.86
CA LYS A 253 20.21 -10.33 5.77
C LYS A 253 21.72 -10.11 5.91
N ASP A 254 22.37 -9.64 4.85
CA ASP A 254 23.83 -9.46 4.81
C ASP A 254 24.27 -8.02 5.12
N ARG A 255 23.33 -7.11 5.45
CA ARG A 255 23.66 -5.73 5.79
C ARG A 255 23.78 -5.57 7.30
N VAL A 256 24.98 -5.31 7.77
CA VAL A 256 25.21 -4.83 9.15
C VAL A 256 24.66 -3.40 9.24
N PHE A 257 23.66 -3.20 10.07
CA PHE A 257 23.09 -1.88 10.31
C PHE A 257 23.81 -1.23 11.51
N GLU A 258 24.48 -0.11 11.29
CA GLU A 258 24.88 0.75 12.40
C GLU A 258 23.62 1.25 13.12
N GLN A 259 23.58 1.05 14.43
CA GLN A 259 22.41 1.42 15.23
C GLN A 259 22.28 2.94 15.31
N GLU A 260 21.16 3.48 14.87
CA GLU A 260 20.86 4.91 14.91
C GLU A 260 20.39 5.29 16.32
N SER A 261 21.08 6.27 16.94
CA SER A 261 20.71 6.78 18.27
C SER A 261 19.50 7.73 18.20
N LYS A 262 18.85 7.94 19.35
CA LYS A 262 17.76 8.93 19.50
C LYS A 262 18.27 10.32 19.15
N GLN A 263 17.49 11.04 18.32
CA GLN A 263 17.73 12.45 18.08
C GLN A 263 17.04 13.30 19.15
N GLN A 264 17.60 14.43 19.46
CA GLN A 264 16.98 15.38 20.37
C GLN A 264 15.74 15.99 19.71
N LEU A 265 14.60 15.92 20.37
CA LEU A 265 13.34 16.49 19.89
C LEU A 265 13.37 18.02 20.03
N THR A 266 12.81 18.72 19.05
CA THR A 266 12.48 20.15 19.19
C THR A 266 11.35 20.32 20.21
N GLU A 267 11.11 21.55 20.65
CA GLU A 267 10.04 21.83 21.63
C GLU A 267 8.65 21.37 21.15
N ASP A 268 8.33 21.63 19.88
CA ASP A 268 7.04 21.22 19.30
C ASP A 268 6.94 19.69 19.15
N GLN A 269 8.01 19.04 18.72
CA GLN A 269 8.09 17.58 18.66
C GLN A 269 7.96 16.95 20.04
N PHE A 270 8.59 17.53 21.05
CA PHE A 270 8.54 17.05 22.43
C PHE A 270 7.12 17.16 23.00
N LYS A 271 6.42 18.30 22.77
CA LYS A 271 5.01 18.45 23.16
C LYS A 271 4.12 17.39 22.52
N ALA A 272 4.32 17.15 21.21
CA ALA A 272 3.56 16.13 20.47
C ALA A 272 3.87 14.72 21.02
N TYR A 273 5.14 14.41 21.23
CA TYR A 273 5.58 13.14 21.80
C TYR A 273 4.98 12.87 23.17
N GLU A 274 5.04 13.84 24.11
CA GLU A 274 4.51 13.69 25.46
C GLU A 274 2.99 13.47 25.46
N ALA A 275 2.24 14.17 24.60
CA ALA A 275 0.80 13.97 24.47
C ALA A 275 0.45 12.55 24.01
N ILE A 276 1.18 12.01 23.04
CA ILE A 276 1.00 10.65 22.53
C ILE A 276 1.42 9.63 23.61
N LYS A 277 2.57 9.83 24.23
CA LYS A 277 3.12 8.98 25.29
C LYS A 277 2.16 8.84 26.46
N ALA A 278 1.52 9.94 26.87
CA ALA A 278 0.51 9.90 27.92
C ALA A 278 -0.59 8.87 27.63
N LYS A 279 -1.06 8.79 26.38
CA LYS A 279 -2.10 7.83 25.97
C LYS A 279 -1.58 6.39 25.80
N ILE A 280 -0.32 6.23 25.43
CA ILE A 280 0.34 4.92 25.40
C ILE A 280 0.42 4.36 26.85
N VAL A 281 0.79 5.20 27.82
CA VAL A 281 0.94 4.82 29.23
C VAL A 281 -0.43 4.54 29.87
N SER A 282 -1.43 5.42 29.66
CA SER A 282 -2.79 5.22 30.20
C SER A 282 -3.57 4.11 29.50
N GLN A 283 -3.09 3.60 28.37
CA GLN A 283 -3.79 2.61 27.53
C GLN A 283 -5.17 3.09 27.10
N GLU A 284 -5.26 4.33 26.70
CA GLU A 284 -6.50 4.94 26.21
C GLU A 284 -6.46 5.10 24.69
N GLN A 285 -7.59 4.78 24.07
CA GLN A 285 -7.79 5.05 22.66
C GLN A 285 -7.92 6.56 22.44
N GLU A 286 -7.07 7.10 21.56
CA GLU A 286 -7.11 8.49 21.10
C GLU A 286 -6.63 8.53 19.64
N THR A 287 -7.26 9.36 18.83
CA THR A 287 -6.77 9.63 17.47
C THR A 287 -6.09 10.99 17.41
N PHE A 288 -4.81 10.99 17.14
CA PHE A 288 -4.01 12.19 16.97
C PHE A 288 -3.88 12.54 15.48
N LEU A 289 -4.10 13.80 15.12
CA LEU A 289 -3.71 14.35 13.82
C LEU A 289 -2.41 15.12 13.98
N LEU A 290 -1.29 14.54 13.56
CA LEU A 290 0.02 15.17 13.59
C LEU A 290 0.24 15.95 12.29
N HIS A 291 -0.13 17.23 12.33
CA HIS A 291 0.04 18.17 11.23
C HIS A 291 1.41 18.83 11.31
N GLY A 292 2.32 18.46 10.43
CA GLY A 292 3.68 19.01 10.45
C GLY A 292 4.21 19.24 9.04
N VAL A 293 4.81 20.42 8.82
CA VAL A 293 5.41 20.77 7.53
C VAL A 293 6.42 19.73 7.04
N THR A 294 6.72 19.72 5.76
CA THR A 294 7.75 18.84 5.20
C THR A 294 9.10 19.16 5.84
N GLY A 295 9.79 18.15 6.40
CA GLY A 295 11.04 18.35 7.15
C GLY A 295 10.87 18.74 8.61
N SER A 296 9.64 18.71 9.16
CA SER A 296 9.39 18.96 10.59
C SER A 296 9.82 17.82 11.53
N GLY A 297 10.30 16.70 10.97
CA GLY A 297 10.78 15.54 11.73
C GLY A 297 9.69 14.67 12.33
N LYS A 298 8.49 14.59 11.74
CA LYS A 298 7.42 13.68 12.14
C LYS A 298 7.92 12.24 12.39
N THR A 299 8.82 11.77 11.53
CA THR A 299 9.36 10.40 11.62
C THR A 299 10.10 10.15 12.93
N GLU A 300 10.83 11.15 13.49
CA GLU A 300 11.51 10.97 14.77
C GLU A 300 10.50 10.86 15.93
N VAL A 301 9.39 11.61 15.87
CA VAL A 301 8.29 11.45 16.84
C VAL A 301 7.72 10.02 16.77
N TYR A 302 7.52 9.48 15.55
CA TYR A 302 7.07 8.09 15.37
C TYR A 302 8.06 7.09 15.97
N LEU A 303 9.35 7.22 15.65
CA LEU A 303 10.38 6.29 16.13
C LEU A 303 10.45 6.27 17.67
N GLN A 304 10.41 7.43 18.33
CA GLN A 304 10.49 7.50 19.79
C GLN A 304 9.20 7.00 20.47
N THR A 305 8.03 7.25 19.90
CA THR A 305 6.78 6.69 20.43
C THR A 305 6.69 5.17 20.24
N ILE A 306 7.24 4.62 19.14
CA ILE A 306 7.37 3.17 18.94
C ILE A 306 8.29 2.56 20.02
N GLU A 307 9.41 3.20 20.35
CA GLU A 307 10.31 2.71 21.40
C GLU A 307 9.61 2.60 22.76
N ASP A 308 8.80 3.61 23.12
CA ASP A 308 8.01 3.57 24.37
C ASP A 308 7.04 2.39 24.39
N VAL A 309 6.39 2.10 23.26
CA VAL A 309 5.49 0.94 23.12
C VAL A 309 6.25 -0.39 23.25
N LEU A 310 7.41 -0.50 22.61
CA LEU A 310 8.25 -1.71 22.70
C LEU A 310 8.80 -1.92 24.11
N SER A 311 9.12 -0.83 24.84
CA SER A 311 9.58 -0.90 26.22
C SER A 311 8.51 -1.44 27.18
N GLN A 312 7.22 -1.27 26.85
CA GLN A 312 6.08 -1.84 27.58
C GLN A 312 5.74 -3.28 27.15
N GLY A 313 6.54 -3.91 26.31
CA GLY A 313 6.29 -5.25 25.78
C GLY A 313 5.13 -5.32 24.77
N LYS A 314 4.69 -4.17 24.24
CA LYS A 314 3.65 -4.07 23.22
C LYS A 314 4.22 -3.99 21.82
N GLN A 315 3.35 -3.93 20.84
CA GLN A 315 3.66 -3.98 19.40
C GLN A 315 3.18 -2.71 18.72
N ALA A 316 3.84 -2.31 17.62
CA ALA A 316 3.50 -1.11 16.87
C ALA A 316 3.33 -1.40 15.38
N MET A 317 2.37 -0.72 14.77
CA MET A 317 2.08 -0.79 13.35
C MET A 317 2.29 0.57 12.70
N MET A 318 3.06 0.61 11.60
CA MET A 318 3.19 1.79 10.77
C MET A 318 2.74 1.51 9.34
N LEU A 319 1.78 2.29 8.88
CA LEU A 319 1.32 2.31 7.51
C LEU A 319 1.95 3.48 6.77
N VAL A 320 2.48 3.21 5.58
CA VAL A 320 3.05 4.20 4.67
C VAL A 320 2.48 4.00 3.27
N PRO A 321 2.33 5.05 2.45
CA PRO A 321 1.94 4.87 1.06
C PRO A 321 2.96 3.98 0.33
N GLU A 322 2.50 3.11 -0.56
CA GLU A 322 3.37 2.13 -1.24
C GLU A 322 4.56 2.78 -1.97
N ILE A 323 4.31 3.93 -2.60
CA ILE A 323 5.35 4.73 -3.28
C ILE A 323 6.30 5.46 -2.32
N ALA A 324 5.94 5.61 -1.05
CA ALA A 324 6.79 6.19 -0.01
C ALA A 324 7.57 5.12 0.77
N LEU A 325 7.25 3.84 0.58
CA LEU A 325 7.98 2.73 1.17
C LEU A 325 9.28 2.49 0.40
N THR A 326 10.17 3.46 0.48
CA THR A 326 11.49 3.40 -0.14
C THR A 326 12.44 2.52 0.67
N PRO A 327 13.51 1.98 0.06
CA PRO A 327 14.57 1.30 0.80
C PRO A 327 15.15 2.14 1.93
N GLN A 328 15.28 3.46 1.73
CA GLN A 328 15.77 4.40 2.76
C GLN A 328 14.86 4.43 3.99
N MET A 329 13.54 4.44 3.80
CA MET A 329 12.58 4.38 4.90
C MET A 329 12.70 3.06 5.69
N VAL A 330 12.72 1.94 4.98
CA VAL A 330 12.91 0.61 5.60
C VAL A 330 14.23 0.53 6.35
N LEU A 331 15.32 1.03 5.75
CA LEU A 331 16.65 1.08 6.38
C LEU A 331 16.63 1.88 7.68
N ARG A 332 15.93 3.02 7.73
CA ARG A 332 15.82 3.85 8.94
C ARG A 332 15.16 3.09 10.09
N PHE A 333 14.07 2.36 9.82
CA PHE A 333 13.43 1.50 10.82
C PHE A 333 14.31 0.33 11.23
N LYS A 334 14.97 -0.32 10.28
CA LYS A 334 15.91 -1.43 10.54
C LYS A 334 17.13 -0.97 11.37
N ARG A 335 17.67 0.21 11.13
CA ARG A 335 18.75 0.80 11.93
C ARG A 335 18.32 1.09 13.38
N ARG A 336 17.03 1.45 13.58
CA ARG A 336 16.51 1.76 14.91
C ARG A 336 16.09 0.54 15.71
N PHE A 337 15.43 -0.43 15.07
CA PHE A 337 14.75 -1.54 15.73
C PHE A 337 15.30 -2.93 15.32
N GLY A 338 16.24 -3.01 14.41
CA GLY A 338 16.87 -4.28 14.00
C GLY A 338 15.87 -5.32 13.50
N ASP A 339 15.95 -6.51 14.07
CA ASP A 339 15.12 -7.66 13.69
C ASP A 339 13.68 -7.60 14.17
N ASP A 340 13.36 -6.67 15.07
CA ASP A 340 11.99 -6.42 15.51
C ASP A 340 11.08 -5.88 14.37
N VAL A 341 11.66 -5.48 13.22
CA VAL A 341 10.92 -4.90 12.09
C VAL A 341 10.57 -5.94 11.04
N ALA A 342 9.27 -6.11 10.79
CA ALA A 342 8.73 -6.80 9.62
C ALA A 342 8.29 -5.79 8.56
N VAL A 343 8.58 -6.09 7.28
CA VAL A 343 8.24 -5.21 6.15
C VAL A 343 7.19 -5.86 5.26
N LEU A 344 6.07 -5.19 5.02
CA LEU A 344 4.94 -5.73 4.27
C LEU A 344 4.53 -4.82 3.10
N HIS A 345 4.86 -5.21 1.86
CA HIS A 345 4.49 -4.46 0.65
C HIS A 345 4.25 -5.36 -0.57
N SER A 346 3.67 -4.80 -1.64
CA SER A 346 3.31 -5.55 -2.86
C SER A 346 4.51 -6.07 -3.65
N GLY A 347 5.66 -5.42 -3.56
CA GLY A 347 6.91 -5.82 -4.23
C GLY A 347 7.54 -7.09 -3.67
N LEU A 348 7.12 -7.56 -2.48
CA LEU A 348 7.53 -8.85 -1.95
C LEU A 348 6.91 -10.00 -2.74
N SER A 349 7.69 -11.07 -2.95
CA SER A 349 7.13 -12.33 -3.43
C SER A 349 6.13 -12.91 -2.41
N ASN A 350 5.27 -13.81 -2.86
CA ASN A 350 4.31 -14.46 -1.97
C ASN A 350 4.96 -15.16 -0.77
N GLY A 351 6.15 -15.77 -0.97
CA GLY A 351 6.90 -16.41 0.09
C GLY A 351 7.47 -15.41 1.10
N GLU A 352 8.14 -14.35 0.62
CA GLU A 352 8.68 -13.27 1.46
C GLU A 352 7.58 -12.63 2.32
N ARG A 353 6.42 -12.34 1.70
CA ARG A 353 5.26 -11.77 2.41
C ARG A 353 4.74 -12.70 3.51
N TYR A 354 4.71 -14.00 3.27
CA TYR A 354 4.29 -14.97 4.27
C TYR A 354 5.31 -15.10 5.40
N ASP A 355 6.61 -15.09 5.10
CA ASP A 355 7.67 -15.14 6.10
C ASP A 355 7.62 -13.92 7.04
N GLU A 356 7.42 -12.72 6.49
CA GLU A 356 7.23 -11.50 7.29
C GLU A 356 5.93 -11.56 8.12
N TRP A 357 4.84 -12.07 7.57
CA TRP A 357 3.60 -12.32 8.29
C TRP A 357 3.79 -13.27 9.47
N GLN A 358 4.51 -14.36 9.26
CA GLN A 358 4.82 -15.32 10.32
C GLN A 358 5.67 -14.68 11.43
N LYS A 359 6.68 -13.86 11.11
CA LYS A 359 7.48 -13.15 12.11
C LYS A 359 6.60 -12.35 13.08
N ILE A 360 5.57 -11.66 12.56
CA ILE A 360 4.64 -10.88 13.37
C ILE A 360 3.74 -11.82 14.20
N ARG A 361 3.12 -12.82 13.57
CA ARG A 361 2.23 -13.79 14.23
C ARG A 361 2.92 -14.50 15.39
N ASP A 362 4.16 -14.90 15.20
CA ASP A 362 4.97 -15.63 16.19
C ASP A 362 5.61 -14.71 17.23
N GLY A 363 5.44 -13.36 17.11
CA GLY A 363 6.00 -12.37 18.04
C GLY A 363 7.49 -12.12 17.86
N ARG A 364 8.11 -12.64 16.81
CA ARG A 364 9.53 -12.39 16.48
C ARG A 364 9.76 -10.97 15.94
N ALA A 365 8.76 -10.37 15.30
CA ALA A 365 8.76 -8.96 14.92
C ALA A 365 7.66 -8.24 15.69
N ARG A 366 8.02 -7.14 16.36
CA ARG A 366 7.13 -6.33 17.18
C ARG A 366 6.72 -5.02 16.51
N VAL A 367 7.35 -4.67 15.40
CA VAL A 367 7.04 -3.50 14.57
C VAL A 367 6.75 -3.94 13.15
N SER A 368 5.67 -3.50 12.54
CA SER A 368 5.45 -3.62 11.10
C SER A 368 5.55 -2.27 10.42
N VAL A 369 6.23 -2.23 9.27
CA VAL A 369 6.23 -1.10 8.35
C VAL A 369 5.72 -1.59 7.02
N GLY A 370 4.64 -1.00 6.51
CA GLY A 370 4.10 -1.51 5.28
C GLY A 370 3.00 -0.66 4.64
N ALA A 371 2.57 -1.10 3.46
CA ALA A 371 1.51 -0.45 2.70
C ALA A 371 0.12 -0.74 3.31
N ARG A 372 -0.94 -0.22 2.68
CA ARG A 372 -2.34 -0.35 3.11
C ARG A 372 -2.72 -1.72 3.69
N SER A 373 -2.33 -2.81 3.01
CA SER A 373 -2.69 -4.18 3.45
C SER A 373 -2.05 -4.60 4.78
N SER A 374 -1.01 -3.90 5.23
CA SER A 374 -0.36 -4.15 6.52
C SER A 374 -1.27 -3.83 7.71
N VAL A 375 -2.38 -3.13 7.48
CA VAL A 375 -3.42 -2.90 8.48
C VAL A 375 -4.02 -4.19 9.03
N PHE A 376 -3.85 -5.33 8.36
CA PHE A 376 -4.29 -6.66 8.80
C PHE A 376 -3.17 -7.51 9.43
N ALA A 377 -1.98 -6.95 9.66
CA ALA A 377 -0.89 -7.68 10.30
C ALA A 377 -1.34 -8.33 11.61
N PRO A 378 -0.98 -9.63 11.87
CA PRO A 378 -1.57 -10.44 12.94
C PRO A 378 -0.95 -10.16 14.31
N PHE A 379 -0.95 -8.91 14.72
CA PHE A 379 -0.51 -8.50 16.04
C PHE A 379 -1.47 -8.98 17.13
N LYS A 380 -0.91 -9.37 18.26
CA LYS A 380 -1.69 -9.83 19.42
C LYS A 380 -1.90 -8.75 20.48
N ASN A 381 -0.99 -7.79 20.56
CA ASN A 381 -0.99 -6.75 21.60
C ASN A 381 -0.49 -5.42 21.05
N LEU A 382 -1.30 -4.75 20.22
CA LEU A 382 -0.97 -3.45 19.69
C LEU A 382 -0.97 -2.37 20.79
N GLY A 383 0.05 -1.51 20.77
CA GLY A 383 0.16 -0.35 21.65
C GLY A 383 0.16 0.98 20.89
N LEU A 384 0.31 0.94 19.53
CA LEU A 384 0.33 2.13 18.69
C LEU A 384 0.07 1.75 17.22
N ILE A 385 -0.72 2.59 16.55
CA ILE A 385 -0.92 2.52 15.10
C ILE A 385 -0.57 3.88 14.49
N ILE A 386 0.26 3.89 13.46
CA ILE A 386 0.69 5.12 12.77
C ILE A 386 0.28 5.00 11.30
N ILE A 387 -0.31 6.05 10.75
CA ILE A 387 -0.60 6.21 9.32
C ILE A 387 0.10 7.48 8.86
N ASP A 388 1.22 7.32 8.15
CA ASP A 388 1.93 8.46 7.57
C ASP A 388 1.33 8.86 6.23
N GLU A 389 1.41 10.14 5.89
CA GLU A 389 0.76 10.73 4.71
C GLU A 389 -0.73 10.31 4.61
N GLU A 390 -1.49 10.51 5.70
CA GLU A 390 -2.86 10.00 5.88
C GLU A 390 -3.85 10.45 4.80
N HIS A 391 -3.53 11.55 4.11
CA HIS A 391 -4.31 12.13 3.01
C HIS A 391 -4.26 11.30 1.72
N GLU A 392 -3.38 10.29 1.66
CA GLU A 392 -3.19 9.51 0.45
C GLU A 392 -4.40 8.63 0.10
N SER A 393 -4.89 8.80 -1.11
CA SER A 393 -6.04 8.02 -1.62
C SER A 393 -5.77 6.52 -1.69
N THR A 394 -4.50 6.10 -1.73
CA THR A 394 -4.09 4.69 -1.79
C THR A 394 -4.43 3.89 -0.54
N TYR A 395 -4.77 4.54 0.56
CA TYR A 395 -5.29 3.89 1.76
C TYR A 395 -6.73 3.37 1.62
N LYS A 396 -7.47 3.81 0.60
CA LYS A 396 -8.72 3.19 0.17
C LYS A 396 -8.44 2.06 -0.82
N GLN A 397 -9.05 0.90 -0.62
CA GLN A 397 -9.07 -0.19 -1.60
C GLN A 397 -10.23 0.02 -2.57
N GLU A 398 -9.92 0.21 -3.85
CA GLU A 398 -10.91 0.45 -4.91
C GLU A 398 -11.59 -0.85 -5.40
N ASP A 399 -10.85 -1.97 -5.34
CA ASP A 399 -11.37 -3.28 -5.69
C ASP A 399 -12.08 -3.94 -4.50
N TYR A 400 -13.02 -4.82 -4.79
CA TYR A 400 -13.75 -5.58 -3.78
C TYR A 400 -12.82 -6.58 -3.05
N PRO A 401 -12.89 -6.68 -1.73
CA PRO A 401 -13.68 -5.90 -0.77
C PRO A 401 -13.12 -4.50 -0.56
N ARG A 402 -14.00 -3.48 -0.59
CA ARG A 402 -13.60 -2.09 -0.43
C ARG A 402 -13.53 -1.70 1.03
N TYR A 403 -12.41 -1.14 1.44
CA TYR A 403 -12.19 -0.65 2.79
C TYR A 403 -11.22 0.54 2.79
N HIS A 404 -11.26 1.33 3.84
CA HIS A 404 -10.27 2.37 4.09
C HIS A 404 -9.39 1.96 5.29
N ALA A 405 -8.06 1.96 5.13
CA ALA A 405 -7.14 1.52 6.18
C ALA A 405 -7.27 2.35 7.47
N ARG A 406 -7.62 3.64 7.38
CA ARG A 406 -7.85 4.50 8.55
C ARG A 406 -9.01 4.01 9.42
N GLU A 407 -10.11 3.59 8.83
CA GLU A 407 -11.28 3.07 9.57
C GLU A 407 -10.94 1.76 10.29
N ILE A 408 -10.20 0.89 9.62
CA ILE A 408 -9.72 -0.36 10.22
C ILE A 408 -8.74 -0.07 11.34
N ALA A 409 -7.82 0.87 11.16
CA ALA A 409 -6.88 1.28 12.20
C ALA A 409 -7.59 1.84 13.43
N GLN A 410 -8.64 2.64 13.25
CA GLN A 410 -9.46 3.16 14.35
C GLN A 410 -10.19 2.04 15.09
N TRP A 411 -10.81 1.10 14.37
CA TRP A 411 -11.46 -0.06 14.98
C TRP A 411 -10.44 -0.92 15.77
N ARG A 412 -9.26 -1.16 15.22
CA ARG A 412 -8.18 -1.89 15.91
C ARG A 412 -7.69 -1.15 17.15
N SER A 413 -7.61 0.17 17.07
CA SER A 413 -7.27 1.05 18.19
C SER A 413 -8.27 0.91 19.34
N GLU A 414 -9.56 0.87 19.04
CA GLU A 414 -10.60 0.61 20.04
C GLU A 414 -10.45 -0.80 20.66
N TYR A 415 -10.21 -1.80 19.83
CA TYR A 415 -10.05 -3.18 20.29
C TYR A 415 -8.85 -3.37 21.23
N HIS A 416 -7.73 -2.72 20.93
CA HIS A 416 -6.49 -2.83 21.70
C HIS A 416 -6.30 -1.73 22.75
N HIS A 417 -7.20 -0.78 22.84
CA HIS A 417 -7.09 0.39 23.72
C HIS A 417 -5.76 1.13 23.52
N CYS A 418 -5.45 1.51 22.31
CA CYS A 418 -4.19 2.16 21.94
C CYS A 418 -4.40 3.39 21.04
N PRO A 419 -3.49 4.38 21.07
CA PRO A 419 -3.61 5.55 20.21
C PRO A 419 -3.34 5.26 18.72
N VAL A 420 -3.93 6.11 17.85
CA VAL A 420 -3.66 6.20 16.42
C VAL A 420 -3.04 7.55 16.12
N ILE A 421 -1.95 7.57 15.34
CA ILE A 421 -1.35 8.80 14.82
C ILE A 421 -1.62 8.88 13.33
N LEU A 422 -2.29 9.93 12.89
CA LEU A 422 -2.49 10.30 11.49
C LEU A 422 -1.52 11.43 11.16
N GLY A 423 -0.45 11.13 10.41
CA GLY A 423 0.59 12.11 10.10
C GLY A 423 0.44 12.66 8.69
N SER A 424 0.54 13.98 8.54
CA SER A 424 0.54 14.64 7.23
C SER A 424 1.12 16.05 7.30
N ALA A 425 1.70 16.50 6.17
CA ALA A 425 2.00 17.92 5.96
C ALA A 425 0.77 18.66 5.41
N THR A 426 -0.11 17.95 4.74
CA THR A 426 -1.32 18.46 4.08
C THR A 426 -2.49 17.52 4.40
N PRO A 427 -3.01 17.53 5.63
CA PRO A 427 -4.08 16.64 6.04
C PRO A 427 -5.27 16.64 5.08
N CYS A 428 -5.99 15.53 4.97
CA CYS A 428 -7.26 15.57 4.25
C CYS A 428 -8.30 16.41 5.02
N LEU A 429 -9.18 17.08 4.30
CA LEU A 429 -10.16 18.00 4.90
C LEU A 429 -11.05 17.30 5.92
N GLU A 430 -11.40 16.05 5.69
CA GLU A 430 -12.20 15.23 6.62
C GLU A 430 -11.49 14.99 7.95
N SER A 431 -10.18 14.73 7.93
CA SER A 431 -9.38 14.54 9.16
C SER A 431 -9.19 15.86 9.90
N TYR A 432 -8.90 16.93 9.17
CA TYR A 432 -8.72 18.24 9.78
C TYR A 432 -10.02 18.77 10.41
N ALA A 433 -11.16 18.60 9.72
CA ALA A 433 -12.47 18.96 10.25
C ALA A 433 -12.83 18.19 11.55
N ARG A 434 -12.42 16.92 11.65
CA ARG A 434 -12.60 16.15 12.90
C ARG A 434 -11.69 16.66 14.02
N ALA A 435 -10.47 17.07 13.68
CA ALA A 435 -9.56 17.66 14.65
C ALA A 435 -10.06 19.03 15.15
N GLU A 436 -10.56 19.87 14.26
CA GLU A 436 -11.15 21.18 14.60
C GLU A 436 -12.38 21.04 15.52
N LYS A 437 -13.15 19.95 15.37
CA LYS A 437 -14.29 19.61 16.23
C LYS A 437 -13.91 18.86 17.52
N GLY A 438 -12.63 18.64 17.77
CA GLY A 438 -12.15 17.92 18.94
C GLY A 438 -12.43 16.41 18.92
N VAL A 439 -12.80 15.83 17.75
CA VAL A 439 -12.93 14.37 17.58
C VAL A 439 -11.54 13.73 17.45
N TYR A 440 -10.59 14.43 16.83
CA TYR A 440 -9.18 14.08 16.82
C TYR A 440 -8.40 15.12 17.64
N HIS A 441 -7.33 14.71 18.26
CA HIS A 441 -6.42 15.61 18.95
C HIS A 441 -5.41 16.18 17.95
N LEU A 442 -5.47 17.49 17.70
CA LEU A 442 -4.54 18.16 16.77
C LEU A 442 -3.18 18.40 17.45
N LEU A 443 -2.12 17.90 16.84
CA LEU A 443 -0.73 18.17 17.20
C LEU A 443 -0.05 18.88 16.02
N SER A 444 0.61 20.01 16.26
CA SER A 444 1.19 20.84 15.21
C SER A 444 2.70 20.91 15.30
N LEU A 445 3.39 20.72 14.16
CA LEU A 445 4.83 20.87 13.98
C LEU A 445 5.07 21.89 12.86
N PRO A 446 4.96 23.20 13.17
CA PRO A 446 4.96 24.26 12.15
C PRO A 446 6.33 24.55 11.55
N ASN A 447 7.41 24.11 12.20
CA ASN A 447 8.77 24.46 11.84
C ASN A 447 9.57 23.27 11.31
N ARG A 448 10.52 23.51 10.38
CA ARG A 448 11.54 22.53 10.00
C ARG A 448 12.57 22.33 11.12
N VAL A 449 13.09 21.10 11.27
CA VAL A 449 14.10 20.76 12.30
C VAL A 449 15.37 21.59 12.15
N ASN A 450 15.82 21.81 10.91
CA ASN A 450 17.02 22.60 10.59
C ASN A 450 16.79 24.12 10.58
N GLN A 451 15.60 24.59 10.94
CA GLN A 451 15.19 26.00 10.95
C GLN A 451 15.37 26.72 9.60
N GLN A 452 15.60 25.99 8.52
CA GLN A 452 15.68 26.57 7.18
C GLN A 452 14.30 27.01 6.68
N ALA A 453 14.28 28.14 5.96
CA ALA A 453 13.07 28.60 5.28
C ALA A 453 12.56 27.55 4.28
N LEU A 454 11.27 27.55 4.08
CA LEU A 454 10.68 26.80 2.97
C LEU A 454 11.18 27.36 1.64
N PRO A 455 11.25 26.54 0.56
CA PRO A 455 11.72 27.04 -0.72
C PRO A 455 10.83 28.17 -1.24
N GLU A 456 11.45 29.11 -1.96
CA GLU A 456 10.71 30.15 -2.68
C GLU A 456 9.89 29.52 -3.80
N ILE A 457 8.64 29.91 -3.93
CA ILE A 457 7.70 29.39 -4.93
C ILE A 457 7.28 30.50 -5.86
N ASP A 458 7.71 30.40 -7.10
CA ASP A 458 7.37 31.31 -8.18
C ASP A 458 6.22 30.72 -9.01
N ILE A 459 5.16 31.49 -9.20
CA ILE A 459 4.05 31.11 -10.07
C ILE A 459 4.23 31.84 -11.41
N VAL A 460 4.30 31.07 -12.48
CA VAL A 460 4.44 31.61 -13.84
C VAL A 460 3.11 31.49 -14.57
N ASP A 461 2.60 32.64 -15.04
CA ASP A 461 1.40 32.74 -15.86
C ASP A 461 1.72 32.36 -17.33
N MET A 462 1.31 31.18 -17.73
CA MET A 462 1.51 30.67 -19.08
C MET A 462 0.65 31.42 -20.14
N ARG A 463 -0.31 32.23 -19.71
CA ARG A 463 -1.10 33.11 -20.62
C ARG A 463 -0.24 34.31 -21.04
N GLU A 464 0.49 34.90 -20.11
CA GLU A 464 1.44 35.98 -20.39
C GLU A 464 2.57 35.49 -21.28
N GLU A 465 3.18 34.35 -20.99
CA GLU A 465 4.19 33.70 -21.82
C GLU A 465 3.72 33.50 -23.27
N LEU A 466 2.46 33.05 -23.45
CA LEU A 466 1.88 32.90 -24.78
C LEU A 466 1.68 34.24 -25.49
N SER A 467 1.22 35.28 -24.78
CA SER A 467 1.00 36.61 -25.32
C SER A 467 2.31 37.28 -25.77
N GLU A 468 3.40 36.99 -25.08
CA GLU A 468 4.76 37.42 -25.43
C GLU A 468 5.42 36.56 -26.52
N GLY A 469 4.68 35.61 -27.09
CA GLY A 469 5.11 34.76 -28.21
C GLY A 469 5.83 33.46 -27.81
N ASN A 470 5.95 33.15 -26.53
CA ASN A 470 6.47 31.86 -26.09
C ASN A 470 5.42 30.74 -26.28
N ARG A 471 5.61 29.91 -27.29
CA ARG A 471 4.75 28.73 -27.58
C ARG A 471 5.32 27.43 -27.02
N SER A 472 6.48 27.47 -26.37
CA SER A 472 7.08 26.31 -25.70
C SER A 472 6.22 25.87 -24.53
N MET A 473 6.41 24.63 -24.09
CA MET A 473 5.83 24.15 -22.84
C MET A 473 6.66 24.58 -21.61
N PHE A 474 7.83 25.16 -21.82
CA PHE A 474 8.68 25.69 -20.76
C PHE A 474 8.62 27.23 -20.83
N SER A 475 8.35 27.84 -19.68
CA SER A 475 8.43 29.29 -19.52
C SER A 475 9.89 29.78 -19.65
N LYS A 476 10.08 31.06 -19.89
CA LYS A 476 11.41 31.68 -19.94
C LYS A 476 12.12 31.49 -18.61
N ASP A 477 11.42 31.78 -17.49
CA ASP A 477 11.96 31.66 -16.12
C ASP A 477 12.41 30.24 -15.80
N LEU A 478 11.59 29.23 -16.19
CA LEU A 478 11.95 27.84 -15.94
C LEU A 478 13.17 27.41 -16.75
N ARG A 479 13.29 27.84 -18.01
CA ARG A 479 14.45 27.54 -18.85
C ARG A 479 15.73 28.13 -18.29
N GLU A 480 15.69 29.40 -17.91
CA GLU A 480 16.82 30.12 -17.29
C GLU A 480 17.22 29.46 -15.97
N ALA A 481 16.25 29.11 -15.15
CA ALA A 481 16.49 28.40 -13.89
C ALA A 481 17.11 27.01 -14.10
N ILE A 482 16.67 26.22 -15.11
CA ILE A 482 17.27 24.94 -15.44
C ILE A 482 18.71 25.13 -15.87
N GLN A 483 18.98 26.05 -16.85
CA GLN A 483 20.33 26.31 -17.33
C GLN A 483 21.30 26.71 -16.21
N LEU A 484 20.84 27.60 -15.31
CA LEU A 484 21.64 28.03 -14.17
C LEU A 484 22.03 26.85 -13.24
N ARG A 485 21.15 25.85 -13.06
CA ARG A 485 21.45 24.66 -12.23
C ARG A 485 22.39 23.70 -12.95
N LEU A 486 22.22 23.52 -14.25
CA LEU A 486 23.14 22.74 -15.05
C LEU A 486 24.55 23.32 -15.01
N ASP A 487 24.69 24.65 -15.16
CA ASP A 487 25.97 25.35 -15.07
C ASP A 487 26.64 25.21 -13.68
N ARG A 488 25.83 25.10 -12.62
CA ARG A 488 26.30 24.89 -11.24
C ARG A 488 26.49 23.43 -10.87
N GLN A 489 26.22 22.50 -11.78
CA GLN A 489 26.22 21.07 -11.53
C GLN A 489 25.26 20.67 -10.39
N GLU A 490 24.12 21.34 -10.33
CA GLU A 490 23.01 21.05 -9.42
C GLU A 490 21.94 20.25 -10.13
N GLN A 491 21.09 19.56 -9.35
CA GLN A 491 20.07 18.69 -9.90
C GLN A 491 18.70 19.35 -9.96
N VAL A 492 17.96 19.03 -11.01
CA VAL A 492 16.62 19.55 -11.29
C VAL A 492 15.61 18.43 -11.24
N VAL A 493 14.46 18.69 -10.65
CA VAL A 493 13.30 17.81 -10.68
C VAL A 493 12.18 18.46 -11.49
N LEU A 494 11.72 17.83 -12.56
CA LEU A 494 10.61 18.31 -13.38
C LEU A 494 9.41 17.41 -13.19
N PHE A 495 8.35 18.00 -12.67
CA PHE A 495 7.10 17.31 -12.37
C PHE A 495 6.06 17.53 -13.46
N LEU A 496 5.55 16.44 -14.04
CA LEU A 496 4.41 16.44 -14.94
C LEU A 496 3.30 15.57 -14.38
N ASN A 497 2.18 16.15 -13.99
CA ASN A 497 1.06 15.34 -13.56
C ASN A 497 0.31 14.75 -14.76
N ARG A 498 0.43 13.42 -14.94
CA ARG A 498 -0.25 12.64 -15.98
C ARG A 498 -1.04 11.50 -15.37
N ARG A 499 -1.97 11.76 -14.45
CA ARG A 499 -2.96 10.73 -14.08
C ARG A 499 -4.33 11.15 -14.60
N GLY A 500 -4.91 10.30 -15.45
CA GLY A 500 -6.30 10.34 -15.88
C GLY A 500 -6.47 10.27 -17.39
N TYR A 501 -7.41 9.46 -17.81
CA TYR A 501 -7.94 9.42 -19.18
C TYR A 501 -8.90 10.59 -19.46
N ALA A 502 -9.18 11.43 -18.46
CA ALA A 502 -10.06 12.56 -18.59
C ALA A 502 -9.34 13.71 -19.30
N SER A 503 -9.71 13.96 -20.53
CA SER A 503 -9.29 15.14 -21.26
C SER A 503 -10.31 16.27 -21.02
N PHE A 504 -9.83 17.44 -20.76
CA PHE A 504 -10.65 18.64 -20.64
C PHE A 504 -10.23 19.67 -21.68
N MET A 505 -11.08 20.67 -21.91
CA MET A 505 -10.73 21.80 -22.76
C MET A 505 -10.30 22.98 -21.90
N LEU A 506 -9.25 23.68 -22.34
CA LEU A 506 -8.72 24.86 -21.66
C LEU A 506 -8.44 25.93 -22.70
N CYS A 507 -8.88 27.14 -22.40
CA CYS A 507 -8.48 28.31 -23.15
C CYS A 507 -7.10 28.78 -22.72
N ARG A 508 -6.14 28.82 -23.64
CA ARG A 508 -4.76 29.19 -23.30
C ARG A 508 -4.58 30.69 -23.08
N ASP A 509 -5.52 31.52 -23.54
CA ASP A 509 -5.43 32.98 -23.39
C ASP A 509 -5.99 33.47 -22.08
N CYS A 510 -7.00 32.82 -21.51
CA CYS A 510 -7.64 33.28 -20.27
C CYS A 510 -7.76 32.21 -19.17
N GLY A 511 -7.32 30.97 -19.42
CA GLY A 511 -7.40 29.88 -18.44
C GLY A 511 -8.79 29.26 -18.29
N TYR A 512 -9.82 29.69 -19.01
CA TYR A 512 -11.18 29.19 -18.89
C TYR A 512 -11.25 27.68 -19.19
N VAL A 513 -11.96 26.96 -18.31
CA VAL A 513 -12.30 25.54 -18.46
C VAL A 513 -13.81 25.38 -18.34
N PRO A 514 -14.51 24.71 -19.27
CA PRO A 514 -15.92 24.42 -19.17
C PRO A 514 -16.27 23.60 -17.91
N GLN A 515 -17.22 24.09 -17.11
CA GLN A 515 -17.66 23.46 -15.86
C GLN A 515 -19.13 23.04 -15.93
N CYS A 516 -19.47 22.01 -15.15
CA CYS A 516 -20.84 21.55 -15.04
C CYS A 516 -21.67 22.54 -14.18
N PRO A 517 -22.78 23.10 -14.68
CA PRO A 517 -23.61 24.07 -13.94
C PRO A 517 -24.31 23.46 -12.70
N ASN A 518 -24.37 22.11 -12.60
CA ASN A 518 -25.06 21.42 -11.52
C ASN A 518 -24.11 20.87 -10.44
N CYS A 519 -22.82 20.69 -10.76
CA CYS A 519 -21.90 19.93 -9.91
C CYS A 519 -20.62 20.69 -9.60
N ASP A 520 -20.36 21.84 -10.22
CA ASP A 520 -19.16 22.67 -10.06
C ASP A 520 -17.84 21.90 -10.26
N ILE A 521 -17.85 20.95 -11.21
CA ILE A 521 -16.66 20.21 -11.64
C ILE A 521 -16.44 20.41 -13.13
N SER A 522 -15.17 20.27 -13.57
CA SER A 522 -14.83 20.40 -14.99
C SER A 522 -15.52 19.33 -15.84
N LEU A 523 -15.93 19.71 -17.05
CA LEU A 523 -16.51 18.78 -18.02
C LEU A 523 -15.42 17.97 -18.71
N THR A 524 -15.66 16.68 -18.91
CA THR A 524 -14.79 15.80 -19.67
C THR A 524 -15.10 15.85 -21.15
N TYR A 525 -14.08 16.10 -21.99
CA TYR A 525 -14.22 16.09 -23.44
C TYR A 525 -14.11 14.66 -24.00
N HIS A 526 -15.13 14.24 -24.75
CA HIS A 526 -15.21 12.94 -25.41
C HIS A 526 -15.01 13.06 -26.91
N LYS A 527 -13.78 12.81 -27.39
CA LYS A 527 -13.41 12.95 -28.80
C LYS A 527 -14.30 12.12 -29.75
N THR A 528 -14.77 10.94 -29.32
CA THR A 528 -15.60 10.03 -30.17
C THR A 528 -17.01 10.55 -30.42
N THR A 529 -17.56 11.35 -29.51
CA THR A 529 -18.91 11.92 -29.62
C THR A 529 -18.90 13.43 -29.85
N ASP A 530 -17.73 14.04 -29.80
CA ASP A 530 -17.52 15.49 -29.85
C ASP A 530 -18.41 16.24 -28.85
N LEU A 531 -18.44 15.78 -27.59
CA LEU A 531 -19.26 16.36 -26.51
C LEU A 531 -18.42 16.54 -25.24
N LEU A 532 -18.75 17.61 -24.51
CA LEU A 532 -18.35 17.83 -23.12
C LEU A 532 -19.40 17.21 -22.19
N LYS A 533 -19.00 16.40 -21.22
CA LYS A 533 -19.93 15.66 -20.34
C LYS A 533 -19.54 15.73 -18.87
N CYS A 534 -20.55 15.89 -18.03
CA CYS A 534 -20.43 15.67 -16.60
C CYS A 534 -20.74 14.21 -16.24
N HIS A 535 -19.80 13.53 -15.59
CA HIS A 535 -20.01 12.16 -15.18
C HIS A 535 -20.78 11.99 -13.87
N TYR A 536 -21.05 13.07 -13.12
CA TYR A 536 -21.86 13.01 -11.91
C TYR A 536 -23.36 13.05 -12.19
N CYS A 537 -23.80 14.04 -12.95
CA CYS A 537 -25.24 14.26 -13.21
C CYS A 537 -25.68 13.92 -14.65
N GLY A 538 -24.74 13.65 -15.56
CA GLY A 538 -25.04 13.37 -16.97
C GLY A 538 -25.29 14.62 -17.85
N TYR A 539 -25.06 15.83 -17.32
CA TYR A 539 -25.10 17.06 -18.15
C TYR A 539 -24.13 16.93 -19.32
N GLN A 540 -24.54 17.42 -20.49
CA GLN A 540 -23.70 17.44 -21.68
C GLN A 540 -23.94 18.67 -22.55
N GLU A 541 -22.88 19.14 -23.19
CA GLU A 541 -22.93 20.27 -24.13
C GLU A 541 -21.94 20.06 -25.28
N THR A 542 -22.08 20.82 -26.35
CA THR A 542 -21.10 20.84 -27.46
C THR A 542 -19.87 21.64 -27.07
N PRO A 543 -18.66 21.18 -27.47
CA PRO A 543 -17.44 21.94 -27.19
C PRO A 543 -17.48 23.28 -27.93
N PRO A 544 -17.15 24.39 -27.24
CA PRO A 544 -17.14 25.72 -27.87
C PRO A 544 -15.98 25.84 -28.86
N ASN A 545 -16.22 26.40 -30.02
CA ASN A 545 -15.19 26.72 -31.01
C ASN A 545 -14.37 27.95 -30.62
N GLN A 546 -15.02 28.88 -29.89
CA GLN A 546 -14.39 30.05 -29.30
C GLN A 546 -14.65 30.07 -27.80
N CYS A 547 -13.71 30.60 -27.03
CA CYS A 547 -13.84 30.70 -25.59
C CYS A 547 -15.04 31.55 -25.16
N PRO A 548 -15.98 31.06 -24.38
CA PRO A 548 -17.12 31.83 -23.91
C PRO A 548 -16.74 33.03 -23.03
N ASN A 549 -15.55 33.04 -22.45
CA ASN A 549 -15.08 34.05 -21.53
C ASN A 549 -14.30 35.19 -22.22
N CYS A 550 -13.48 34.87 -23.24
CA CYS A 550 -12.63 35.88 -23.90
C CYS A 550 -12.67 35.83 -25.43
N GLU A 551 -13.61 35.09 -26.05
CA GLU A 551 -13.82 34.94 -27.48
C GLU A 551 -12.61 34.40 -28.29
N SER A 552 -11.55 33.96 -27.60
CA SER A 552 -10.34 33.39 -28.21
C SER A 552 -10.61 32.08 -28.92
N GLU A 553 -9.90 31.85 -30.05
CA GLU A 553 -9.89 30.55 -30.76
C GLU A 553 -8.89 29.53 -30.15
N HIS A 554 -8.17 29.94 -29.09
CA HIS A 554 -7.14 29.09 -28.49
C HIS A 554 -7.69 28.17 -27.37
N ILE A 555 -8.98 27.87 -27.41
CA ILE A 555 -9.57 26.83 -26.51
C ILE A 555 -9.35 25.45 -27.11
N ARG A 556 -8.62 24.59 -26.42
CA ARG A 556 -8.19 23.28 -26.95
C ARG A 556 -8.12 22.21 -25.87
N GLN A 557 -8.14 20.96 -26.29
CA GLN A 557 -7.86 19.82 -25.45
C GLN A 557 -6.43 19.84 -24.90
N VAL A 558 -6.28 19.64 -23.60
CA VAL A 558 -4.97 19.58 -22.91
C VAL A 558 -4.56 18.13 -22.66
N GLY A 559 -3.28 17.82 -22.90
CA GLY A 559 -2.65 16.54 -22.56
C GLY A 559 -1.29 16.34 -23.26
N THR A 560 -0.22 16.22 -22.48
CA THR A 560 1.14 15.93 -22.97
C THR A 560 1.74 14.76 -22.19
N GLY A 561 2.47 13.87 -22.87
CA GLY A 561 3.13 12.72 -22.25
C GLY A 561 4.58 13.01 -21.83
N THR A 562 5.07 12.32 -20.81
CA THR A 562 6.46 12.41 -20.31
C THR A 562 7.50 12.15 -21.39
N GLN A 563 7.24 11.24 -22.33
CA GLN A 563 8.14 10.95 -23.45
C GLN A 563 8.34 12.17 -24.35
N LYS A 564 7.25 12.89 -24.68
CA LYS A 564 7.36 14.10 -25.49
C LYS A 564 8.08 15.24 -24.75
N VAL A 565 7.90 15.31 -23.44
CA VAL A 565 8.63 16.28 -22.59
C VAL A 565 10.13 15.97 -22.61
N GLU A 566 10.50 14.69 -22.46
CA GLU A 566 11.88 14.23 -22.54
C GLU A 566 12.54 14.61 -23.87
N GLU A 567 11.84 14.38 -24.99
CA GLU A 567 12.32 14.74 -26.33
C GLU A 567 12.55 16.27 -26.47
N LEU A 568 11.64 17.08 -25.94
CA LEU A 568 11.77 18.55 -25.96
C LEU A 568 12.91 19.04 -25.06
N LEU A 569 13.05 18.46 -23.87
CA LEU A 569 14.16 18.78 -22.97
C LEU A 569 15.51 18.44 -23.59
N GLN A 570 15.62 17.29 -24.27
CA GLN A 570 16.87 16.90 -24.93
C GLN A 570 17.22 17.80 -26.11
N GLN A 571 16.21 18.37 -26.80
CA GLN A 571 16.44 19.36 -27.86
C GLN A 571 16.87 20.74 -27.33
N GLU A 572 16.40 21.14 -26.15
CA GLU A 572 16.67 22.45 -25.56
C GLU A 572 17.94 22.46 -24.70
N PHE A 573 18.26 21.30 -24.07
CA PHE A 573 19.44 21.09 -23.22
C PHE A 573 20.21 19.86 -23.71
N GLU A 574 20.92 19.98 -24.80
CA GLU A 574 21.55 18.85 -25.51
C GLU A 574 22.52 18.03 -24.66
N ASP A 575 23.27 18.71 -23.76
CA ASP A 575 24.26 18.09 -22.89
C ASP A 575 23.67 17.53 -21.57
N ALA A 576 22.40 17.78 -21.28
CA ALA A 576 21.77 17.36 -20.01
C ALA A 576 21.45 15.86 -20.01
N ARG A 577 21.81 15.18 -18.93
CA ARG A 577 21.47 13.78 -18.69
C ARG A 577 20.10 13.69 -18.05
N ILE A 578 19.10 13.27 -18.82
CA ILE A 578 17.70 13.20 -18.38
C ILE A 578 17.38 11.78 -17.90
N ILE A 579 16.88 11.65 -16.67
CA ILE A 579 16.32 10.41 -16.16
C ILE A 579 14.80 10.54 -16.13
N ARG A 580 14.11 9.73 -16.95
CA ARG A 580 12.64 9.67 -16.96
C ARG A 580 12.11 8.57 -16.04
N MET A 581 11.15 8.95 -15.17
CA MET A 581 10.54 8.08 -14.19
C MET A 581 9.02 8.12 -14.28
N ASP A 582 8.45 7.15 -14.97
CA ASP A 582 7.02 6.95 -15.15
C ASP A 582 6.65 5.46 -15.04
N VAL A 583 5.36 5.14 -15.25
CA VAL A 583 4.86 3.75 -15.17
C VAL A 583 5.57 2.84 -16.19
N ASP A 584 5.90 3.36 -17.37
CA ASP A 584 6.51 2.56 -18.44
C ASP A 584 7.97 2.21 -18.09
N THR A 585 8.73 3.17 -17.55
CA THR A 585 10.14 2.98 -17.17
C THR A 585 10.31 2.19 -15.86
N THR A 586 9.29 2.18 -14.99
CA THR A 586 9.35 1.55 -13.66
C THR A 586 8.59 0.22 -13.56
N SER A 587 8.09 -0.32 -14.67
CA SER A 587 7.29 -1.56 -14.70
C SER A 587 8.03 -2.82 -14.24
N LYS A 588 9.37 -2.87 -14.35
CA LYS A 588 10.19 -4.01 -13.92
C LYS A 588 10.53 -3.91 -12.43
N LYS A 589 10.55 -5.06 -11.71
CA LYS A 589 10.96 -5.13 -10.31
C LYS A 589 12.35 -4.51 -10.12
N GLY A 590 12.46 -3.54 -9.19
CA GLY A 590 13.71 -2.84 -8.87
C GLY A 590 14.11 -1.71 -9.83
N ALA A 591 13.36 -1.48 -10.93
CA ALA A 591 13.70 -0.40 -11.88
C ALA A 591 13.56 0.99 -11.23
N HIS A 592 12.54 1.19 -10.40
CA HIS A 592 12.34 2.42 -9.64
C HIS A 592 13.55 2.76 -8.75
N GLU A 593 13.99 1.79 -7.94
CA GLU A 593 15.15 1.93 -7.05
C GLU A 593 16.45 2.20 -7.83
N LYS A 594 16.65 1.49 -8.95
CA LYS A 594 17.82 1.68 -9.80
C LYS A 594 17.90 3.10 -10.37
N LEU A 595 16.80 3.64 -10.90
CA LEU A 595 16.75 4.99 -11.46
C LEU A 595 17.03 6.06 -10.40
N LEU A 596 16.48 5.90 -9.19
CA LEU A 596 16.75 6.80 -8.07
C LEU A 596 18.20 6.74 -7.62
N THR A 597 18.79 5.54 -7.55
CA THR A 597 20.21 5.37 -7.19
C THR A 597 21.14 6.01 -8.23
N GLU A 598 20.82 5.90 -9.52
CA GLU A 598 21.61 6.56 -10.57
C GLU A 598 21.51 8.09 -10.44
N PHE A 599 20.31 8.63 -10.14
CA PHE A 599 20.15 10.06 -9.91
C PHE A 599 20.90 10.53 -8.64
N GLU A 600 20.82 9.78 -7.54
CA GLU A 600 21.53 10.04 -6.30
C GLU A 600 23.07 10.11 -6.49
N LYS A 601 23.61 9.22 -7.33
CA LYS A 601 25.04 9.19 -7.67
C LYS A 601 25.51 10.35 -8.57
N GLY A 602 24.60 11.21 -9.00
CA GLY A 602 24.90 12.29 -9.93
C GLY A 602 25.02 11.86 -11.39
N ASN A 603 24.52 10.68 -11.77
CA ASN A 603 24.50 10.20 -13.14
C ASN A 603 23.33 10.79 -13.97
N GLY A 604 22.53 11.68 -13.39
CA GLY A 604 21.47 12.42 -14.01
C GLY A 604 21.42 13.86 -13.48
N ASP A 605 21.18 14.80 -14.39
CA ASP A 605 21.08 16.24 -14.09
C ASP A 605 19.61 16.64 -13.91
N ILE A 606 18.71 16.07 -14.72
CA ILE A 606 17.28 16.32 -14.71
C ILE A 606 16.52 15.03 -14.45
N LEU A 607 15.73 15.00 -13.38
CA LEU A 607 14.77 13.94 -13.10
C LEU A 607 13.38 14.37 -13.56
N LEU A 608 12.89 13.81 -14.66
CA LEU A 608 11.56 14.04 -15.19
C LEU A 608 10.61 12.93 -14.75
N GLY A 609 9.49 13.27 -14.14
CA GLY A 609 8.56 12.23 -13.78
C GLY A 609 7.17 12.71 -13.35
N THR A 610 6.36 11.72 -12.94
CA THR A 610 4.99 11.92 -12.47
C THR A 610 4.93 11.86 -10.94
N GLN A 611 3.80 11.53 -10.34
CA GLN A 611 3.63 11.44 -8.88
C GLN A 611 4.66 10.55 -8.16
N MET A 612 5.37 9.69 -8.90
CA MET A 612 6.41 8.83 -8.32
C MET A 612 7.62 9.62 -7.79
N ILE A 613 7.91 10.80 -8.39
CA ILE A 613 9.00 11.67 -7.95
C ILE A 613 8.58 12.68 -6.86
N ALA A 614 7.28 12.82 -6.61
CA ALA A 614 6.78 13.69 -5.54
C ALA A 614 7.12 13.15 -4.14
N LYS A 615 7.54 11.89 -4.01
CA LYS A 615 7.72 11.21 -2.73
C LYS A 615 9.07 10.50 -2.65
N GLY A 616 9.60 10.41 -1.43
CA GLY A 616 10.79 9.63 -1.13
C GLY A 616 12.12 10.21 -1.61
N LEU A 617 12.13 11.37 -2.28
CA LEU A 617 13.36 12.05 -2.68
C LEU A 617 13.88 12.91 -1.51
N ASP A 618 15.10 12.66 -1.09
CA ASP A 618 15.81 13.43 -0.06
C ASP A 618 17.28 13.52 -0.47
N TYR A 619 17.55 14.27 -1.55
CA TYR A 619 18.89 14.42 -2.10
C TYR A 619 19.37 15.86 -1.97
N PRO A 620 20.59 16.08 -1.43
CA PRO A 620 21.09 17.41 -1.09
C PRO A 620 21.33 18.31 -2.30
N ASN A 621 21.43 17.74 -3.48
CA ASN A 621 21.77 18.49 -4.70
C ASN A 621 20.53 18.94 -5.51
N ILE A 622 19.31 18.62 -5.05
CA ILE A 622 18.07 19.10 -5.67
C ILE A 622 17.80 20.53 -5.20
N THR A 623 18.06 21.49 -6.08
CA THR A 623 17.90 22.94 -5.81
C THR A 623 16.79 23.59 -6.63
N LEU A 624 16.31 22.94 -7.72
CA LEU A 624 15.19 23.39 -8.52
C LEU A 624 14.13 22.30 -8.67
N VAL A 625 12.89 22.70 -8.45
CA VAL A 625 11.71 21.87 -8.78
C VAL A 625 10.82 22.66 -9.74
N GLY A 626 10.60 22.12 -10.93
CA GLY A 626 9.69 22.69 -11.94
C GLY A 626 8.40 21.89 -12.05
N VAL A 627 7.26 22.52 -11.85
CA VAL A 627 5.95 21.95 -12.17
C VAL A 627 5.52 22.41 -13.56
N LEU A 628 5.51 21.50 -14.52
CA LEU A 628 5.32 21.83 -15.94
C LEU A 628 3.88 22.26 -16.27
N ASN A 629 2.89 21.77 -15.54
CA ASN A 629 1.50 22.14 -15.71
C ASN A 629 0.69 21.78 -14.45
N ALA A 630 0.28 22.78 -13.66
CA ALA A 630 -0.56 22.60 -12.49
C ALA A 630 -2.04 22.36 -12.85
N ASP A 631 -2.50 22.88 -14.00
CA ASP A 631 -3.90 22.85 -14.43
C ASP A 631 -4.42 21.45 -14.70
N THR A 632 -3.55 20.52 -15.07
CA THR A 632 -3.95 19.14 -15.36
C THR A 632 -4.61 18.44 -14.17
N MET A 633 -4.17 18.69 -12.95
CA MET A 633 -4.79 18.14 -11.74
C MET A 633 -5.96 19.01 -11.26
N LEU A 634 -5.81 20.31 -11.33
CA LEU A 634 -6.81 21.29 -10.92
C LEU A 634 -8.13 21.08 -11.66
N ASN A 635 -8.07 20.72 -12.93
CA ASN A 635 -9.23 20.55 -13.79
C ASN A 635 -9.66 19.08 -13.97
N LEU A 636 -9.28 18.18 -13.08
CA LEU A 636 -9.89 16.85 -13.05
C LEU A 636 -11.38 16.96 -12.73
N PRO A 637 -12.24 16.12 -13.35
CA PRO A 637 -13.67 16.11 -13.08
C PRO A 637 -14.00 15.43 -11.74
N ASP A 638 -13.41 15.92 -10.67
CA ASP A 638 -13.56 15.41 -9.31
C ASP A 638 -13.61 16.59 -8.33
N PHE A 639 -14.56 16.58 -7.41
CA PHE A 639 -14.71 17.64 -6.41
C PHE A 639 -13.50 17.79 -5.47
N ARG A 640 -12.61 16.81 -5.42
CA ARG A 640 -11.32 16.85 -4.68
C ARG A 640 -10.17 17.40 -5.52
N ALA A 641 -10.41 17.89 -6.74
CA ALA A 641 -9.34 18.31 -7.64
C ALA A 641 -8.45 19.41 -7.01
N SER A 642 -9.07 20.44 -6.40
CA SER A 642 -8.36 21.54 -5.74
C SER A 642 -7.55 21.06 -4.54
N GLU A 643 -8.14 20.21 -3.68
CA GLU A 643 -7.46 19.61 -2.52
C GLU A 643 -6.24 18.79 -2.94
N ARG A 644 -6.40 17.93 -3.93
CA ARG A 644 -5.30 17.11 -4.45
C ARG A 644 -4.21 17.95 -5.13
N THR A 645 -4.60 19.03 -5.79
CA THR A 645 -3.64 19.98 -6.39
C THR A 645 -2.81 20.63 -5.30
N TYR A 646 -3.44 21.17 -4.26
CA TYR A 646 -2.77 21.74 -3.11
C TYR A 646 -1.79 20.74 -2.46
N GLN A 647 -2.28 19.53 -2.14
CA GLN A 647 -1.50 18.46 -1.51
C GLN A 647 -0.27 18.10 -2.35
N LEU A 648 -0.47 17.89 -3.64
CA LEU A 648 0.61 17.47 -4.53
C LEU A 648 1.64 18.57 -4.74
N LEU A 649 1.20 19.80 -5.01
CA LEU A 649 2.11 20.94 -5.20
C LEU A 649 2.95 21.21 -3.95
N THR A 650 2.33 21.15 -2.76
CA THR A 650 3.05 21.28 -1.48
C THR A 650 4.07 20.15 -1.27
N GLN A 651 3.72 18.91 -1.63
CA GLN A 651 4.64 17.79 -1.52
C GLN A 651 5.85 17.91 -2.46
N VAL A 652 5.59 18.33 -3.71
CA VAL A 652 6.62 18.52 -4.74
C VAL A 652 7.51 19.70 -4.37
N ALA A 653 6.93 20.83 -3.95
CA ALA A 653 7.65 22.00 -3.47
C ALA A 653 8.58 21.65 -2.30
N GLY A 654 8.10 20.82 -1.37
CA GLY A 654 8.89 20.35 -0.24
C GLY A 654 10.13 19.50 -0.60
N ARG A 655 10.42 19.23 -1.89
CA ARG A 655 11.62 18.49 -2.34
C ARG A 655 12.82 19.41 -2.57
N ALA A 656 12.61 20.67 -2.90
CA ALA A 656 13.68 21.64 -3.08
C ALA A 656 14.26 22.11 -1.74
N GLY A 657 15.58 22.30 -1.67
CA GLY A 657 16.25 22.97 -0.55
C GLY A 657 16.05 22.30 0.82
N ARG A 658 16.22 20.99 0.93
CA ARG A 658 16.13 20.28 2.21
C ARG A 658 17.40 20.34 3.04
N HIS A 659 18.51 20.56 2.37
CA HIS A 659 19.85 20.63 2.96
C HIS A 659 20.37 22.07 2.97
N GLU A 660 21.66 22.27 2.96
CA GLU A 660 22.30 23.59 3.09
C GLU A 660 22.01 24.57 1.94
N LYS A 661 21.71 24.06 0.73
CA LYS A 661 21.44 24.88 -0.45
C LYS A 661 20.00 25.39 -0.46
N ALA A 662 19.80 26.66 -0.78
CA ALA A 662 18.46 27.23 -0.97
C ALA A 662 17.77 26.57 -2.17
N GLY A 663 16.49 26.22 -1.99
CA GLY A 663 15.67 25.64 -3.04
C GLY A 663 14.74 26.65 -3.70
N GLN A 664 14.49 26.48 -5.00
CA GLN A 664 13.51 27.25 -5.76
C GLN A 664 12.48 26.31 -6.38
N VAL A 665 11.24 26.75 -6.43
CA VAL A 665 10.14 26.01 -7.07
C VAL A 665 9.46 26.90 -8.09
N ILE A 666 9.32 26.44 -9.32
CA ILE A 666 8.62 27.18 -10.39
C ILE A 666 7.37 26.38 -10.78
N ILE A 667 6.19 26.99 -10.61
CA ILE A 667 4.91 26.39 -10.95
C ILE A 667 4.33 27.09 -12.18
N GLN A 668 4.28 26.38 -13.31
CA GLN A 668 3.64 26.88 -14.53
C GLN A 668 2.14 26.55 -14.53
N THR A 669 1.30 27.55 -14.80
CA THR A 669 -0.16 27.40 -14.81
C THR A 669 -0.83 28.42 -15.73
N TYR A 670 -2.02 28.06 -16.23
CA TYR A 670 -2.94 28.98 -16.92
C TYR A 670 -3.98 29.61 -15.97
N ASN A 671 -3.96 29.23 -14.68
CA ASN A 671 -4.86 29.72 -13.62
C ASN A 671 -4.06 30.20 -12.40
N PRO A 672 -3.17 31.21 -12.53
CA PRO A 672 -2.30 31.65 -11.43
C PRO A 672 -3.07 32.19 -10.22
N ASP A 673 -4.27 32.70 -10.44
CA ASP A 673 -5.11 33.32 -9.41
C ASP A 673 -5.95 32.31 -8.62
N HIS A 674 -5.86 31.00 -8.94
CA HIS A 674 -6.62 29.97 -8.25
C HIS A 674 -6.11 29.78 -6.81
N TYR A 675 -7.04 29.83 -5.83
CA TYR A 675 -6.69 29.81 -4.39
C TYR A 675 -5.80 28.62 -4.01
N SER A 676 -6.01 27.42 -4.56
CA SER A 676 -5.17 26.26 -4.24
C SER A 676 -3.73 26.40 -4.70
N ILE A 677 -3.44 27.24 -5.70
CA ILE A 677 -2.08 27.53 -6.20
C ILE A 677 -1.49 28.67 -5.37
N LEU A 678 -2.23 29.75 -5.12
CA LEU A 678 -1.80 30.87 -4.30
C LEU A 678 -1.49 30.48 -2.86
N ASP A 679 -2.30 29.61 -2.27
CA ASP A 679 -2.09 29.16 -0.89
C ASP A 679 -0.91 28.17 -0.78
N VAL A 680 -0.55 27.45 -1.85
CA VAL A 680 0.72 26.70 -1.92
C VAL A 680 1.90 27.65 -1.90
N GLN A 681 1.86 28.75 -2.66
CA GLN A 681 2.91 29.76 -2.67
C GLN A 681 3.15 30.36 -1.28
N LYS A 682 2.06 30.62 -0.54
CA LYS A 682 2.12 31.16 0.83
C LYS A 682 2.42 30.11 1.89
N ASN A 683 2.44 28.84 1.53
CA ASN A 683 2.49 27.71 2.46
C ASN A 683 1.39 27.77 3.54
N ASP A 684 0.18 28.24 3.18
CA ASP A 684 -0.91 28.48 4.12
C ASP A 684 -2.03 27.44 3.95
N TYR A 685 -1.86 26.30 4.65
CA TYR A 685 -2.86 25.24 4.69
C TYR A 685 -4.18 25.70 5.31
N LEU A 686 -4.15 26.57 6.33
CA LEU A 686 -5.37 26.99 7.02
C LEU A 686 -6.26 27.85 6.16
N THR A 687 -5.68 28.78 5.38
CA THR A 687 -6.44 29.59 4.42
C THR A 687 -7.02 28.71 3.32
N PHE A 688 -6.22 27.80 2.76
CA PHE A 688 -6.71 26.82 1.79
C PHE A 688 -7.88 25.98 2.38
N TYR A 689 -7.73 25.43 3.58
CA TYR A 689 -8.76 24.64 4.25
C TYR A 689 -10.08 25.41 4.37
N ARG A 690 -10.04 26.64 4.85
CA ARG A 690 -11.25 27.46 5.03
C ARG A 690 -11.97 27.72 3.71
N GLN A 691 -11.24 28.10 2.67
CA GLN A 691 -11.81 28.37 1.35
C GLN A 691 -12.41 27.09 0.73
N GLU A 692 -11.68 25.98 0.73
CA GLU A 692 -12.15 24.72 0.17
C GLU A 692 -13.38 24.20 0.95
N MET A 693 -13.42 24.37 2.28
CA MET A 693 -14.57 23.96 3.10
C MET A 693 -15.84 24.73 2.74
N GLU A 694 -15.76 26.00 2.34
CA GLU A 694 -16.90 26.74 1.85
C GLU A 694 -17.44 26.16 0.54
N TYR A 695 -16.56 25.86 -0.42
CA TYR A 695 -16.96 25.19 -1.66
C TYR A 695 -17.59 23.81 -1.42
N ARG A 696 -17.01 23.01 -0.49
CA ARG A 696 -17.58 21.70 -0.12
C ARG A 696 -18.95 21.81 0.50
N LYS A 697 -19.21 22.86 1.29
CA LYS A 697 -20.51 23.12 1.90
C LYS A 697 -21.55 23.49 0.85
N LEU A 698 -21.22 24.39 -0.07
CA LEU A 698 -22.10 24.83 -1.15
C LEU A 698 -22.42 23.68 -2.12
N GLY A 699 -21.41 22.92 -2.53
CA GLY A 699 -21.53 21.78 -3.44
C GLY A 699 -22.12 20.53 -2.79
N LYS A 700 -22.41 20.54 -1.47
CA LYS A 700 -22.89 19.39 -0.70
C LYS A 700 -21.95 18.17 -0.86
N TYR A 701 -20.68 18.37 -0.55
CA TYR A 701 -19.62 17.36 -0.58
C TYR A 701 -19.08 17.03 0.81
N PRO A 702 -18.32 15.93 0.97
CA PRO A 702 -17.60 15.64 2.21
C PRO A 702 -16.67 16.81 2.62
N PRO A 703 -16.58 17.11 3.93
CA PRO A 703 -17.10 16.36 5.08
C PRO A 703 -18.53 16.72 5.50
N TYR A 704 -19.23 17.57 4.76
CA TYR A 704 -20.61 17.99 5.11
C TYR A 704 -21.69 16.97 4.72
N TYR A 705 -21.43 16.18 3.69
CA TYR A 705 -22.26 15.11 3.19
C TYR A 705 -21.44 13.85 3.00
N TYR A 706 -22.07 12.70 3.11
CA TYR A 706 -21.50 11.42 2.72
C TYR A 706 -21.84 11.09 1.27
N LEU A 707 -21.02 10.29 0.63
CA LEU A 707 -21.20 9.88 -0.76
C LEU A 707 -21.28 8.36 -0.87
N ILE A 708 -22.15 7.88 -1.75
CA ILE A 708 -22.14 6.50 -2.22
C ILE A 708 -22.22 6.48 -3.74
N ASN A 709 -21.36 5.72 -4.38
CA ASN A 709 -21.36 5.53 -5.83
C ASN A 709 -21.82 4.10 -6.18
N PHE A 710 -22.86 4.02 -7.00
CA PHE A 710 -23.38 2.78 -7.57
C PHE A 710 -22.93 2.69 -9.01
N THR A 711 -22.10 1.68 -9.37
CA THR A 711 -21.65 1.47 -10.75
C THR A 711 -22.26 0.17 -11.29
N ILE A 712 -22.97 0.26 -12.40
CA ILE A 712 -23.60 -0.86 -13.08
C ILE A 712 -22.80 -1.17 -14.34
N SER A 713 -22.46 -2.46 -14.58
CA SER A 713 -21.71 -2.87 -15.77
C SER A 713 -22.25 -4.12 -16.43
N HIS A 714 -22.24 -4.15 -17.77
CA HIS A 714 -22.56 -5.30 -18.61
C HIS A 714 -22.06 -5.11 -20.05
N LYS A 715 -21.93 -6.19 -20.81
CA LYS A 715 -21.53 -6.14 -22.23
C LYS A 715 -22.57 -5.51 -23.14
N GLU A 716 -23.84 -5.59 -22.80
CA GLU A 716 -24.95 -5.01 -23.55
C GLU A 716 -25.38 -3.68 -22.92
N MET A 717 -25.28 -2.58 -23.66
CA MET A 717 -25.63 -1.23 -23.20
C MET A 717 -27.09 -1.14 -22.74
N LYS A 718 -28.03 -1.80 -23.45
CA LYS A 718 -29.45 -1.79 -23.10
C LYS A 718 -29.70 -2.33 -21.69
N LYS A 719 -29.06 -3.44 -21.31
CA LYS A 719 -29.18 -4.01 -19.96
C LYS A 719 -28.63 -3.10 -18.88
N VAL A 720 -27.52 -2.39 -19.16
CA VAL A 720 -26.96 -1.41 -18.22
C VAL A 720 -27.92 -0.25 -18.02
N MET A 721 -28.51 0.29 -19.07
CA MET A 721 -29.49 1.38 -18.98
C MET A 721 -30.74 0.97 -18.19
N GLU A 722 -31.34 -0.16 -18.50
CA GLU A 722 -32.51 -0.70 -17.77
C GLU A 722 -32.20 -0.94 -16.30
N ALA A 723 -31.03 -1.55 -15.99
CA ALA A 723 -30.60 -1.79 -14.63
C ALA A 723 -30.30 -0.48 -13.87
N SER A 724 -29.67 0.50 -14.52
CA SER A 724 -29.39 1.79 -13.88
C SER A 724 -30.67 2.56 -13.55
N GLN A 725 -31.68 2.52 -14.41
CA GLN A 725 -33.01 3.08 -14.12
C GLN A 725 -33.69 2.35 -12.97
N HIS A 726 -33.59 1.02 -12.90
CA HIS A 726 -34.12 0.22 -11.80
C HIS A 726 -33.44 0.58 -10.46
N VAL A 727 -32.09 0.64 -10.42
CA VAL A 727 -31.34 1.06 -9.21
C VAL A 727 -31.78 2.47 -8.77
N HIS A 728 -31.86 3.39 -9.71
CA HIS A 728 -32.29 4.78 -9.43
C HIS A 728 -33.71 4.83 -8.82
N LYS A 729 -34.66 4.06 -9.38
CA LYS A 729 -36.04 3.98 -8.86
C LYS A 729 -36.07 3.42 -7.44
N ILE A 730 -35.31 2.35 -7.15
CA ILE A 730 -35.23 1.76 -5.80
C ILE A 730 -34.66 2.76 -4.80
N LEU A 731 -33.59 3.48 -5.18
CA LEU A 731 -33.00 4.50 -4.32
C LEU A 731 -34.02 5.60 -3.99
N LEU A 732 -34.77 6.13 -4.98
CA LEU A 732 -35.79 7.13 -4.74
C LEU A 732 -36.95 6.62 -3.88
N GLN A 733 -37.26 5.34 -3.86
CA GLN A 733 -38.30 4.76 -3.02
C GLN A 733 -37.92 4.61 -1.55
N HIS A 734 -36.63 4.45 -1.27
CA HIS A 734 -36.12 4.18 0.09
C HIS A 734 -35.46 5.41 0.74
N LEU A 735 -35.03 6.39 -0.05
CA LEU A 735 -34.37 7.59 0.45
C LEU A 735 -35.37 8.72 0.62
N THR A 736 -35.09 9.62 1.55
CA THR A 736 -35.89 10.84 1.76
C THR A 736 -35.50 11.92 0.74
N GLU A 737 -36.32 12.95 0.61
CA GLU A 737 -36.04 14.12 -0.25
C GLU A 737 -34.77 14.89 0.15
N LYS A 738 -34.20 14.60 1.33
CA LYS A 738 -32.96 15.22 1.80
C LYS A 738 -31.70 14.63 1.12
N ALA A 739 -31.82 13.42 0.59
CA ALA A 739 -30.75 12.81 -0.22
C ALA A 739 -30.81 13.33 -1.66
N LEU A 740 -29.64 13.56 -2.25
CA LEU A 740 -29.54 13.90 -3.67
C LEU A 740 -29.08 12.66 -4.42
N VAL A 741 -29.92 12.18 -5.34
CA VAL A 741 -29.61 11.05 -6.24
C VAL A 741 -29.30 11.62 -7.61
N LEU A 742 -28.03 11.60 -8.00
CA LEU A 742 -27.53 12.13 -9.28
C LEU A 742 -27.33 10.99 -10.29
N GLY A 743 -27.69 11.22 -11.52
CA GLY A 743 -27.64 10.22 -12.59
C GLY A 743 -28.99 9.50 -12.76
N PRO A 744 -29.06 8.32 -13.45
CA PRO A 744 -27.92 7.56 -13.99
C PRO A 744 -27.19 8.26 -15.13
N SER A 745 -25.86 8.20 -15.12
CA SER A 745 -25.00 8.77 -16.15
C SER A 745 -23.92 7.77 -16.57
N PRO A 746 -23.37 7.85 -17.79
CA PRO A 746 -22.19 7.06 -18.14
C PRO A 746 -21.04 7.35 -17.19
N ALA A 747 -20.36 6.31 -16.69
CA ALA A 747 -19.16 6.49 -15.88
C ALA A 747 -18.04 7.21 -16.66
N ALA A 748 -17.06 7.81 -15.98
CA ALA A 748 -15.94 8.52 -16.61
C ALA A 748 -15.22 7.64 -17.66
N LEU A 749 -14.99 6.37 -17.32
CA LEU A 749 -14.63 5.34 -18.29
C LEU A 749 -15.90 4.55 -18.63
N ALA A 750 -16.63 5.01 -19.65
CA ALA A 750 -17.91 4.45 -20.03
C ALA A 750 -17.83 3.00 -20.54
N ARG A 751 -16.62 2.52 -20.91
CA ARG A 751 -16.40 1.14 -21.36
C ARG A 751 -15.03 0.64 -20.91
N ILE A 752 -15.00 -0.45 -20.15
CA ILE A 752 -13.77 -1.15 -19.73
C ILE A 752 -13.94 -2.64 -19.99
N ASN A 753 -12.92 -3.31 -20.54
CA ASN A 753 -12.95 -4.75 -20.82
C ASN A 753 -14.17 -5.20 -21.62
N ASN A 754 -14.60 -4.39 -22.59
CA ASN A 754 -15.81 -4.58 -23.40
C ASN A 754 -17.14 -4.55 -22.60
N GLU A 755 -17.15 -4.00 -21.39
CA GLU A 755 -18.36 -3.75 -20.61
C GLU A 755 -18.69 -2.27 -20.58
N PHE A 756 -19.95 -1.92 -20.85
CA PHE A 756 -20.50 -0.59 -20.66
C PHE A 756 -20.74 -0.34 -19.17
N ARG A 757 -20.53 0.91 -18.73
CA ARG A 757 -20.61 1.30 -17.32
C ARG A 757 -21.44 2.56 -17.15
N PHE A 758 -22.42 2.51 -16.25
CA PHE A 758 -23.20 3.64 -15.79
C PHE A 758 -23.04 3.78 -14.29
N GLN A 759 -23.21 5.00 -13.81
CA GLN A 759 -23.12 5.28 -12.37
C GLN A 759 -24.27 6.14 -11.87
N ILE A 760 -24.55 6.00 -10.57
CA ILE A 760 -25.49 6.80 -9.81
C ILE A 760 -24.77 7.23 -8.55
N LEU A 761 -24.75 8.54 -8.28
CA LEU A 761 -24.13 9.12 -7.09
C LEU A 761 -25.20 9.58 -6.12
N VAL A 762 -25.11 9.14 -4.87
CA VAL A 762 -25.99 9.57 -3.77
C VAL A 762 -25.20 10.44 -2.81
N LYS A 763 -25.68 11.67 -2.55
CA LYS A 763 -25.17 12.57 -1.51
C LYS A 763 -26.21 12.62 -0.36
N TYR A 764 -25.74 12.38 0.88
CA TYR A 764 -26.64 12.30 2.04
C TYR A 764 -25.97 12.76 3.32
N LYS A 765 -26.76 13.12 4.34
CA LYS A 765 -26.27 13.35 5.72
C LYS A 765 -26.68 12.23 6.67
N SER A 766 -27.94 11.87 6.64
CA SER A 766 -28.54 10.81 7.44
C SER A 766 -29.75 10.27 6.68
N GLU A 767 -29.71 8.99 6.31
CA GLU A 767 -30.74 8.32 5.54
C GLU A 767 -31.05 6.96 6.16
N PRO A 768 -32.11 6.85 6.98
CA PRO A 768 -32.46 5.60 7.66
C PRO A 768 -32.74 4.42 6.72
N GLY A 769 -33.30 4.69 5.53
CA GLY A 769 -33.63 3.66 4.53
C GLY A 769 -32.45 3.23 3.65
N LEU A 770 -31.30 3.89 3.77
CA LEU A 770 -30.18 3.69 2.86
C LEU A 770 -29.57 2.29 2.99
N LEU A 771 -29.35 1.80 4.21
CA LEU A 771 -28.82 0.46 4.44
C LEU A 771 -29.73 -0.62 3.86
N GLN A 772 -31.06 -0.47 4.05
CA GLN A 772 -32.04 -1.40 3.51
C GLN A 772 -32.03 -1.39 1.97
N ALA A 773 -31.98 -0.20 1.37
CA ALA A 773 -31.88 -0.07 -0.09
C ALA A 773 -30.62 -0.75 -0.64
N ILE A 774 -29.47 -0.55 0.01
CA ILE A 774 -28.22 -1.16 -0.40
C ILE A 774 -28.28 -2.69 -0.26
N GLN A 775 -28.78 -3.21 0.84
CA GLN A 775 -28.95 -4.64 1.06
C GLN A 775 -29.85 -5.28 0.01
N PHE A 776 -31.01 -4.65 -0.25
CA PHE A 776 -31.95 -5.10 -1.28
C PHE A 776 -31.28 -5.14 -2.68
N LEU A 777 -30.57 -4.07 -3.06
CA LEU A 777 -29.91 -3.98 -4.36
C LEU A 777 -28.76 -5.00 -4.47
N ASP A 778 -27.96 -5.18 -3.41
CA ASP A 778 -26.87 -6.15 -3.42
C ASP A 778 -27.42 -7.58 -3.60
N ASP A 779 -28.50 -7.95 -2.90
CA ASP A 779 -29.13 -9.27 -3.03
C ASP A 779 -29.69 -9.48 -4.43
N TYR A 780 -30.46 -8.52 -4.95
CA TYR A 780 -31.09 -8.61 -6.27
C TYR A 780 -30.04 -8.72 -7.38
N TYR A 781 -29.02 -7.87 -7.37
CA TYR A 781 -28.01 -7.86 -8.43
C TYR A 781 -26.97 -8.96 -8.27
N HIS A 782 -26.80 -9.54 -7.10
CA HIS A 782 -25.99 -10.76 -6.93
C HIS A 782 -26.59 -11.93 -7.74
N GLU A 783 -27.88 -12.15 -7.68
CA GLU A 783 -28.55 -13.17 -8.51
C GLU A 783 -28.46 -12.85 -10.02
N LYS A 784 -28.63 -11.59 -10.39
CA LYS A 784 -28.48 -11.12 -11.77
C LYS A 784 -27.06 -11.31 -12.29
N PHE A 785 -26.04 -11.07 -11.48
CA PHE A 785 -24.65 -11.34 -11.85
C PHE A 785 -24.40 -12.81 -12.15
N ILE A 786 -24.94 -13.73 -11.34
CA ILE A 786 -24.78 -15.17 -11.56
C ILE A 786 -25.43 -15.59 -12.88
N LYS A 787 -26.67 -15.16 -13.13
CA LYS A 787 -27.48 -15.56 -14.27
C LYS A 787 -27.08 -14.85 -15.57
N GLU A 788 -26.83 -13.57 -15.52
CA GLU A 788 -26.76 -12.69 -16.69
C GLU A 788 -25.43 -11.92 -16.80
N LYS A 789 -24.52 -12.04 -15.82
CA LYS A 789 -23.27 -11.26 -15.72
C LYS A 789 -23.50 -9.73 -15.58
N LEU A 790 -24.69 -9.31 -15.17
CA LEU A 790 -24.99 -7.93 -14.85
C LEU A 790 -24.44 -7.58 -13.47
N ALA A 791 -23.43 -6.75 -13.42
CA ALA A 791 -22.73 -6.40 -12.17
C ALA A 791 -23.22 -5.07 -11.60
N LEU A 792 -23.45 -5.04 -10.28
CA LEU A 792 -23.62 -3.82 -9.48
C LEU A 792 -22.45 -3.70 -8.52
N LYS A 793 -21.75 -2.60 -8.59
CA LYS A 793 -20.66 -2.20 -7.70
C LYS A 793 -21.14 -1.07 -6.80
N ILE A 794 -21.07 -1.25 -5.48
CA ILE A 794 -21.43 -0.23 -4.48
C ILE A 794 -20.15 0.22 -3.79
N ASP A 795 -19.90 1.52 -3.75
CA ASP A 795 -18.73 2.12 -3.13
C ASP A 795 -19.14 3.22 -2.14
N ILE A 796 -18.94 2.95 -0.86
CA ILE A 796 -19.22 3.87 0.24
C ILE A 796 -18.00 4.76 0.42
N ASP A 797 -18.19 6.07 0.52
CA ASP A 797 -17.14 7.09 0.61
C ASP A 797 -16.05 6.92 -0.46
N PRO A 798 -16.42 7.01 -1.77
CA PRO A 798 -15.48 6.85 -2.86
C PRO A 798 -14.40 7.93 -2.83
N GLN A 799 -13.14 7.51 -2.97
CA GLN A 799 -12.01 8.43 -3.05
C GLN A 799 -11.78 8.95 -4.47
N MET A 800 -12.14 8.16 -5.47
CA MET A 800 -12.07 8.53 -6.88
C MET A 800 -13.43 8.34 -7.53
N MET A 801 -13.89 9.36 -8.24
CA MET A 801 -15.17 9.36 -8.93
C MET A 801 -15.02 9.14 -10.45
N MET A 802 -13.82 8.80 -10.91
CA MET A 802 -13.47 8.58 -12.32
C MET A 802 -13.57 7.12 -12.76
#